data_aa8bbb2888540ceb63eda33a73572cec
#
_entry.id   aa8bbb2888540ceb63eda33a73572cec
#
_cell.length_a   1.000
_cell.length_b   1.000
_cell.length_c   1.000
_cell.angle_alpha   90.00
_cell.angle_beta   90.00
_cell.angle_gamma   90.00
#
_symmetry.space_group_name_H-M   'P 1'
#
loop_
_entity.id
_entity.type
_entity.pdbx_description
1 polymer ?
#
loop_
_entity_poly.entity_id
_entity_poly.type
_entity_poly.pdbx_seq_one_letter_code
_entity_poly.pdbx_strand_id
1 'polypeptide(L)'
;MKKLVSAVIIGSSIDLTLPSMSYAQQKGSVIQEQGPISQYKDFTFDVNPETGEIFVEKDGVRESASLPFPKKKITNLIKKDKCISWSYPDEQIDMKIEKEESYLSIKIKSTKSKGANEFTWPTVSADSYTLPLWEGKNISSNNSGWKEFLNNQNFSFIESFSMRFFTLNKAKYSIMYIADNMYNDNIHFTSYPDIQFNFTHQYPSINKKKEYGFRLYVTEKNPVSMANIYKNYIKEQGEFKTLEEKAKENPNIRKLYGAPHIYFWNHPGISVGNIKWDKFTQKVDGEFTNWIAQLLQQHTEQDSKAFETVMQDIKNNKSINKSQQKVIVDAINQVLQLEQLYNNDIFSNLDIETNELLKKGINTLSEQELYTLNKGLIKNKLADTVEEVNEWGQEESTDVIADIKQSGVKKAWIGLPNWANGLMNPKMVEEVNKMGYLIGPYDSYHSIHEVGNREWNTASFKDKILYENATISNEKGEKIVGFADKGRKLNPTLSLPSVKQRVGDILQNHIPFNSWFVDCDATGEIYDDYSPNHITTQEQDVKARLGRMDYISREKHMVVGSEGGNDFASNVIAFAHGIETPGIWLDSDMKDKQSPYYIGGYKFTSPNGAIPEQVGKTIPIKPIYKNIYNNPVYSVPLYKLVYNDSIITTHQWGWGSFRIKDEIGNRMLSEILYNVPPLYHIDKNEWEKNNSLITSYLRVWSPFHEKAVTKPMTNFEILSEDRQVQSTTFGEDMKVIVNFSNQDFKYKNENIRAKTAVMYDGSSHKIFDVSKYEN
;
A
#
# COMPACT_ATOMS: atom_id res chain seq x y z
N MET A 1 18.79 -17.39 -6.41
CA MET A 1 19.05 -17.80 -5.02
C MET A 1 20.23 -17.02 -4.50
N LYS A 2 20.12 -16.35 -3.41
CA LYS A 2 21.01 -15.35 -2.81
C LYS A 2 20.95 -14.00 -3.51
N LYS A 3 20.22 -13.11 -2.87
CA LYS A 3 20.50 -11.74 -2.49
C LYS A 3 19.20 -10.96 -2.33
N LEU A 4 18.54 -11.11 -1.19
CA LEU A 4 18.08 -9.94 -0.47
C LEU A 4 19.31 -9.48 0.29
N VAL A 5 20.07 -8.60 -0.31
CA VAL A 5 21.20 -7.95 0.34
C VAL A 5 20.66 -6.68 0.94
N SER A 6 20.61 -6.66 2.25
CA SER A 6 20.69 -5.46 3.06
C SER A 6 21.80 -4.57 2.50
N ALA A 7 21.46 -3.46 1.89
CA ALA A 7 22.41 -2.40 1.62
C ALA A 7 22.31 -1.41 2.76
N VAL A 8 23.34 -1.35 3.52
CA VAL A 8 23.64 -0.45 4.61
C VAL A 8 24.70 0.50 4.09
N ILE A 9 24.54 1.82 4.07
CA ILE A 9 24.94 2.89 4.94
C ILE A 9 26.02 3.85 4.40
N ILE A 10 26.16 5.06 4.69
CA ILE A 10 26.55 6.16 5.59
C ILE A 10 26.75 7.52 4.92
N GLY A 11 26.53 8.51 5.41
CA GLY A 11 26.46 9.72 6.09
C GLY A 11 27.09 10.99 5.60
N SER A 12 26.64 12.12 5.90
CA SER A 12 27.01 13.31 6.68
C SER A 12 26.30 14.63 6.33
N SER A 13 26.14 15.45 7.31
CA SER A 13 25.16 16.49 7.53
C SER A 13 25.45 17.83 6.87
N ILE A 14 24.39 18.55 6.46
CA ILE A 14 24.33 20.01 6.43
C ILE A 14 23.11 20.45 7.25
N ASP A 15 23.34 21.29 8.25
CA ASP A 15 22.32 21.94 9.05
C ASP A 15 21.49 22.91 8.19
N LEU A 16 20.29 22.49 7.80
CA LEU A 16 19.25 23.41 7.37
C LEU A 16 18.23 23.53 8.52
N THR A 17 18.34 24.61 9.26
CA THR A 17 17.35 24.99 10.26
C THR A 17 16.02 25.32 9.58
N LEU A 18 15.10 24.38 9.62
CA LEU A 18 13.69 24.66 9.34
C LEU A 18 13.04 25.18 10.63
N PRO A 19 12.11 26.16 10.53
CA PRO A 19 11.46 26.69 11.71
C PRO A 19 10.63 25.60 12.40
N SER A 20 10.90 25.43 13.69
CA SER A 20 10.11 24.57 14.58
C SER A 20 8.70 25.12 14.70
N MET A 21 7.71 24.47 14.10
CA MET A 21 6.31 24.69 14.44
C MET A 21 6.04 24.06 15.82
N SER A 22 5.92 24.91 16.82
CA SER A 22 5.45 24.52 18.14
C SER A 22 3.95 24.23 18.07
N TYR A 23 3.59 22.97 18.32
CA TYR A 23 2.20 22.60 18.56
C TYR A 23 1.75 23.13 19.91
N ALA A 24 0.90 24.16 19.90
CA ALA A 24 0.19 24.59 21.09
C ALA A 24 -0.88 23.54 21.42
N GLN A 25 -0.73 22.87 22.55
CA GLN A 25 -1.73 21.97 23.13
C GLN A 25 -2.98 22.78 23.54
N GLN A 26 -4.06 22.64 22.78
CA GLN A 26 -5.40 22.90 23.32
C GLN A 26 -5.89 21.63 24.02
N LYS A 27 -5.98 21.71 25.35
CA LYS A 27 -6.64 20.68 26.18
C LYS A 27 -8.14 20.69 25.89
N GLY A 28 -8.60 19.84 24.98
CA GLY A 28 -10.00 19.42 24.89
C GLY A 28 -10.24 18.29 25.90
N SER A 29 -11.34 18.36 26.63
CA SER A 29 -11.77 17.37 27.59
C SER A 29 -11.96 16.01 26.92
N VAL A 30 -11.12 15.03 27.29
CA VAL A 30 -11.19 13.63 26.84
C VAL A 30 -12.33 12.97 27.62
N ILE A 31 -13.38 12.56 26.91
CA ILE A 31 -14.35 11.59 27.43
C ILE A 31 -13.63 10.25 27.45
N GLN A 32 -13.30 9.75 28.63
CA GLN A 32 -12.74 8.40 28.83
C GLN A 32 -13.84 7.38 28.65
N GLU A 33 -13.90 6.71 27.50
CA GLU A 33 -14.53 5.41 27.38
C GLU A 33 -13.45 4.35 27.68
N GLN A 34 -13.43 3.89 28.90
CA GLN A 34 -12.59 2.76 29.32
C GLN A 34 -13.35 1.45 29.09
N GLY A 35 -12.98 0.74 28.00
CA GLY A 35 -13.14 -0.71 27.96
C GLY A 35 -12.19 -1.39 28.99
N PRO A 36 -12.37 -2.67 29.33
CA PRO A 36 -11.56 -3.33 30.35
C PRO A 36 -10.07 -3.27 29.95
N ILE A 37 -9.28 -2.59 30.78
CA ILE A 37 -7.82 -2.51 30.62
C ILE A 37 -7.27 -3.85 31.10
N SER A 38 -6.91 -4.73 30.19
CA SER A 38 -6.46 -6.10 30.47
C SER A 38 -4.94 -6.26 30.56
N GLN A 39 -4.21 -5.16 30.84
CA GLN A 39 -2.80 -5.24 31.21
C GLN A 39 -2.64 -5.48 32.69
N TYR A 40 -1.78 -6.43 33.03
CA TYR A 40 -1.49 -6.74 34.42
C TYR A 40 -0.48 -5.75 34.99
N LYS A 41 -0.80 -5.16 36.13
CA LYS A 41 0.14 -4.29 36.89
C LYS A 41 0.96 -5.11 37.88
N ASP A 42 0.37 -6.15 38.44
CA ASP A 42 0.95 -6.98 39.50
C ASP A 42 1.76 -8.13 38.92
N PHE A 43 2.94 -7.84 38.45
CA PHE A 43 3.94 -8.82 38.08
C PHE A 43 5.33 -8.39 38.56
N THR A 44 6.19 -9.35 38.82
CA THR A 44 7.59 -9.14 39.18
C THR A 44 8.50 -9.52 38.00
N PHE A 45 9.74 -9.11 38.04
CA PHE A 45 10.73 -9.46 37.05
C PHE A 45 12.08 -9.80 37.70
N ASP A 46 12.85 -10.60 37.01
CA ASP A 46 14.23 -10.93 37.35
C ASP A 46 15.10 -10.90 36.09
N VAL A 47 16.34 -10.45 36.26
CA VAL A 47 17.28 -10.27 35.15
C VAL A 47 18.63 -10.86 35.49
N ASN A 48 19.17 -11.65 34.57
CA ASN A 48 20.57 -12.03 34.60
C ASN A 48 21.38 -11.12 33.64
N PRO A 49 22.12 -10.12 34.17
CA PRO A 49 22.88 -9.19 33.34
C PRO A 49 23.96 -9.86 32.47
N GLU A 50 24.57 -10.97 32.92
CA GLU A 50 25.62 -11.65 32.18
C GLU A 50 25.13 -12.34 30.91
N THR A 51 23.85 -12.77 30.91
CA THR A 51 23.23 -13.51 29.81
C THR A 51 22.12 -12.72 29.09
N GLY A 52 21.76 -11.53 29.59
CA GLY A 52 20.67 -10.73 29.05
C GLY A 52 19.29 -11.37 29.17
N GLU A 53 19.19 -12.44 29.96
CA GLU A 53 17.95 -13.19 30.19
C GLU A 53 17.02 -12.43 31.12
N ILE A 54 15.74 -12.33 30.75
CA ILE A 54 14.70 -11.72 31.57
C ILE A 54 13.60 -12.74 31.83
N PHE A 55 13.20 -12.84 33.07
CA PHE A 55 11.99 -13.54 33.49
C PHE A 55 10.95 -12.55 33.99
N VAL A 56 9.69 -12.87 33.75
CA VAL A 56 8.56 -12.22 34.40
C VAL A 56 7.78 -13.27 35.18
N GLU A 57 7.22 -12.87 36.31
CA GLU A 57 6.42 -13.77 37.18
C GLU A 57 5.12 -13.08 37.51
N LYS A 58 4.00 -13.80 37.28
CA LYS A 58 2.63 -13.41 37.62
C LYS A 58 1.88 -14.59 38.20
N ASP A 59 1.22 -14.36 39.37
CA ASP A 59 0.41 -15.37 40.07
C ASP A 59 1.17 -16.68 40.30
N GLY A 60 2.48 -16.59 40.66
CA GLY A 60 3.36 -17.71 40.88
C GLY A 60 3.83 -18.47 39.64
N VAL A 61 3.49 -18.00 38.45
CA VAL A 61 3.96 -18.56 37.16
C VAL A 61 5.08 -17.71 36.64
N ARG A 62 6.26 -18.31 36.48
CA ARG A 62 7.48 -17.67 35.95
C ARG A 62 7.70 -18.06 34.50
N GLU A 63 7.83 -17.07 33.61
CA GLU A 63 8.04 -17.25 32.17
C GLU A 63 9.25 -16.45 31.66
N SER A 64 9.99 -17.02 30.72
CA SER A 64 11.09 -16.33 30.06
C SER A 64 10.55 -15.30 29.07
N ALA A 65 10.97 -14.04 29.24
CA ALA A 65 10.70 -12.96 28.30
C ALA A 65 11.80 -12.87 27.23
N SER A 66 13.05 -13.13 27.58
CA SER A 66 14.18 -13.27 26.65
C SER A 66 15.01 -14.49 26.98
N LEU A 67 15.48 -15.20 25.95
CA LEU A 67 16.42 -16.31 26.09
C LEU A 67 17.83 -15.81 26.40
N PRO A 68 18.66 -16.61 27.09
CA PRO A 68 20.05 -16.25 27.36
C PRO A 68 20.89 -16.27 26.09
N PHE A 69 21.77 -15.31 25.98
CA PHE A 69 22.93 -15.38 25.09
C PHE A 69 24.19 -15.88 25.82
N PRO A 70 25.30 -16.23 25.15
CA PRO A 70 26.56 -16.58 25.80
C PRO A 70 27.01 -15.51 26.79
N LYS A 71 27.48 -15.95 27.98
CA LYS A 71 27.88 -15.03 29.04
C LYS A 71 28.80 -13.91 28.53
N LYS A 72 28.46 -12.68 28.85
CA LYS A 72 29.20 -11.47 28.52
C LYS A 72 29.78 -10.87 29.77
N LYS A 73 30.93 -10.21 29.61
CA LYS A 73 31.51 -9.37 30.66
C LYS A 73 30.59 -8.18 30.93
N ILE A 74 30.33 -7.92 32.22
CA ILE A 74 29.53 -6.77 32.63
C ILE A 74 30.35 -5.84 33.51
N THR A 75 30.03 -4.55 33.45
CA THR A 75 30.57 -3.49 34.33
C THR A 75 29.43 -2.55 34.73
N ASN A 76 29.69 -1.65 35.66
CA ASN A 76 28.76 -0.60 36.08
C ASN A 76 27.38 -1.14 36.53
N LEU A 77 27.37 -2.34 37.15
CA LEU A 77 26.12 -2.93 37.63
C LEU A 77 25.54 -2.13 38.79
N ILE A 78 24.32 -1.62 38.63
CA ILE A 78 23.54 -0.94 39.65
C ILE A 78 22.22 -1.69 39.81
N LYS A 79 21.93 -2.12 41.02
CA LYS A 79 20.62 -2.73 41.37
C LYS A 79 19.91 -1.87 42.41
N LYS A 80 18.68 -1.49 42.11
CA LYS A 80 17.73 -0.81 43.01
C LYS A 80 16.40 -1.59 42.97
N ASP A 81 15.49 -1.30 43.86
CA ASP A 81 14.22 -2.01 44.03
C ASP A 81 13.45 -2.24 42.72
N LYS A 82 13.34 -1.19 41.92
CA LYS A 82 12.59 -1.24 40.64
C LYS A 82 13.43 -1.04 39.38
N CYS A 83 14.76 -0.93 39.53
CA CYS A 83 15.65 -0.57 38.44
C CYS A 83 16.94 -1.36 38.49
N ILE A 84 17.36 -1.88 37.34
CA ILE A 84 18.65 -2.50 37.15
C ILE A 84 19.31 -1.89 35.90
N SER A 85 20.61 -1.57 36.00
CA SER A 85 21.41 -1.11 34.87
C SER A 85 22.82 -1.67 34.91
N TRP A 86 23.43 -1.86 33.76
CA TRP A 86 24.78 -2.39 33.56
C TRP A 86 25.32 -2.01 32.20
N SER A 87 26.63 -2.24 32.00
CA SER A 87 27.26 -2.05 30.68
C SER A 87 27.89 -3.35 30.21
N TYR A 88 27.84 -3.58 28.89
CA TYR A 88 28.61 -4.57 28.15
C TYR A 88 29.78 -3.85 27.47
N PRO A 89 31.01 -3.82 28.10
CA PRO A 89 32.10 -3.01 27.59
C PRO A 89 32.61 -3.48 26.22
N ASP A 90 32.59 -4.78 25.96
CA ASP A 90 33.10 -5.34 24.71
C ASP A 90 32.16 -5.03 23.55
N GLU A 91 30.85 -4.97 23.77
CA GLU A 91 29.81 -4.58 22.80
C GLU A 91 29.60 -3.06 22.72
N GLN A 92 30.15 -2.33 23.69
CA GLN A 92 29.93 -0.88 23.86
C GLN A 92 28.42 -0.55 23.98
N ILE A 93 27.72 -1.29 24.85
CA ILE A 93 26.27 -1.17 25.09
C ILE A 93 26.01 -0.95 26.58
N ASP A 94 25.19 0.03 26.91
CA ASP A 94 24.55 0.19 28.22
C ASP A 94 23.10 -0.31 28.15
N MET A 95 22.69 -1.05 29.19
CA MET A 95 21.30 -1.47 29.37
C MET A 95 20.72 -0.95 30.68
N LYS A 96 19.46 -0.52 30.64
CA LYS A 96 18.68 -0.14 31.80
C LYS A 96 17.29 -0.76 31.71
N ILE A 97 16.84 -1.38 32.79
CA ILE A 97 15.48 -1.92 32.93
C ILE A 97 14.86 -1.30 34.19
N GLU A 98 13.66 -0.77 34.05
CA GLU A 98 12.94 -0.10 35.13
C GLU A 98 11.48 -0.55 35.15
N LYS A 99 10.99 -0.96 36.34
CA LYS A 99 9.59 -1.34 36.50
C LYS A 99 8.75 -0.10 36.72
N GLU A 100 7.95 0.20 35.71
CA GLU A 100 6.90 1.19 35.76
C GLU A 100 5.60 0.56 36.36
N GLU A 101 4.52 1.32 36.45
CA GLU A 101 3.29 0.83 37.05
C GLU A 101 2.75 -0.43 36.33
N SER A 102 2.74 -0.43 34.99
CA SER A 102 2.10 -1.48 34.18
C SER A 102 3.04 -2.16 33.15
N TYR A 103 4.32 -1.78 33.08
CA TYR A 103 5.27 -2.35 32.12
C TYR A 103 6.72 -2.25 32.65
N LEU A 104 7.62 -2.97 31.97
CA LEU A 104 9.07 -2.72 32.12
C LEU A 104 9.51 -1.77 31.00
N SER A 105 10.13 -0.68 31.40
CA SER A 105 10.86 0.20 30.47
C SER A 105 12.26 -0.37 30.27
N ILE A 106 12.61 -0.73 29.06
CA ILE A 106 13.91 -1.30 28.69
C ILE A 106 14.58 -0.32 27.73
N LYS A 107 15.76 0.19 28.14
CA LYS A 107 16.56 1.11 27.34
C LYS A 107 17.93 0.51 27.05
N ILE A 108 18.32 0.60 25.79
CA ILE A 108 19.56 0.02 25.25
C ILE A 108 20.28 1.11 24.48
N LYS A 109 21.49 1.47 24.93
CA LYS A 109 22.24 2.60 24.40
C LYS A 109 23.63 2.17 23.95
N SER A 110 23.97 2.51 22.72
CA SER A 110 25.37 2.36 22.26
C SER A 110 26.23 3.47 22.82
N THR A 111 27.35 3.07 23.40
CA THR A 111 28.40 3.98 23.91
C THR A 111 29.53 4.19 22.89
N LYS A 112 29.43 3.56 21.73
CA LYS A 112 30.40 3.68 20.64
C LYS A 112 30.44 5.12 20.11
N SER A 113 31.59 5.74 20.21
CA SER A 113 31.78 7.16 19.87
C SER A 113 31.91 7.41 18.37
N LYS A 114 32.38 6.44 17.59
CA LYS A 114 32.61 6.56 16.15
C LYS A 114 32.24 5.24 15.44
N GLY A 115 31.71 5.38 14.22
CA GLY A 115 31.30 4.25 13.39
C GLY A 115 29.93 3.65 13.81
N ALA A 116 29.49 2.68 13.05
CA ALA A 116 28.27 1.94 13.33
C ALA A 116 28.44 0.94 14.47
N ASN A 117 27.36 0.59 15.15
CA ASN A 117 27.28 -0.50 16.12
C ASN A 117 26.00 -1.30 15.85
N GLU A 118 25.90 -2.49 16.41
CA GLU A 118 24.68 -3.28 16.41
C GLU A 118 24.55 -4.05 17.72
N PHE A 119 23.32 -4.37 18.10
CA PHE A 119 23.08 -5.22 19.25
C PHE A 119 21.85 -6.10 19.00
N THR A 120 22.06 -7.41 19.17
CA THR A 120 21.01 -8.41 19.01
C THR A 120 20.44 -8.77 20.37
N TRP A 121 19.24 -8.30 20.63
CA TRP A 121 18.45 -8.59 21.83
C TRP A 121 17.03 -7.98 21.66
N PRO A 122 15.94 -8.68 22.12
CA PRO A 122 15.90 -10.01 22.72
C PRO A 122 15.98 -11.14 21.70
N THR A 123 16.39 -12.33 22.15
CA THR A 123 16.06 -13.60 21.50
C THR A 123 14.87 -14.20 22.23
N VAL A 124 13.83 -14.62 21.52
CA VAL A 124 12.57 -15.02 22.12
C VAL A 124 12.09 -16.38 21.65
N SER A 125 11.41 -17.10 22.56
CA SER A 125 10.72 -18.36 22.31
C SER A 125 9.36 -18.34 23.02
N ALA A 126 8.34 -18.97 22.44
CA ALA A 126 6.98 -19.04 22.98
C ALA A 126 6.24 -20.27 22.46
N ASP A 127 5.11 -20.61 23.07
CA ASP A 127 4.20 -21.66 22.56
C ASP A 127 3.56 -21.22 21.24
N SER A 128 3.21 -19.93 21.15
CA SER A 128 2.77 -19.28 19.93
C SER A 128 3.08 -17.79 19.98
N TYR A 129 2.98 -17.15 18.83
CA TYR A 129 3.23 -15.72 18.66
C TYR A 129 1.97 -15.04 18.12
N THR A 130 1.66 -13.85 18.64
CA THR A 130 0.71 -12.93 18.01
C THR A 130 1.49 -11.73 17.47
N LEU A 131 1.60 -11.68 16.14
CA LEU A 131 2.46 -10.73 15.43
C LEU A 131 1.63 -9.85 14.51
N PRO A 132 1.88 -8.54 14.44
CA PRO A 132 1.29 -7.65 13.45
C PRO A 132 1.99 -7.80 12.09
N LEU A 133 2.20 -9.04 11.66
CA LEU A 133 2.54 -9.35 10.28
C LEU A 133 1.30 -9.07 9.44
N TRP A 134 1.38 -8.02 8.61
CA TRP A 134 0.26 -7.54 7.80
C TRP A 134 -0.94 -7.09 8.67
N GLU A 135 -2.12 -7.66 8.47
CA GLU A 135 -3.29 -7.42 9.34
C GLU A 135 -3.14 -8.01 10.76
N GLY A 136 -2.36 -9.07 10.88
CA GLY A 136 -2.06 -9.78 12.11
C GLY A 136 -2.14 -11.30 11.97
N LYS A 137 -1.23 -12.00 12.60
CA LYS A 137 -1.15 -13.47 12.57
C LYS A 137 -0.96 -14.04 13.98
N ASN A 138 -1.60 -15.16 14.24
CA ASN A 138 -1.35 -16.00 15.42
C ASN A 138 -0.69 -17.29 14.95
N ILE A 139 0.57 -17.51 15.36
CA ILE A 139 1.47 -18.52 14.80
C ILE A 139 1.90 -19.45 15.93
N SER A 140 1.49 -20.73 15.89
CA SER A 140 2.05 -21.76 16.80
C SER A 140 3.50 -22.04 16.44
N SER A 141 4.38 -22.10 17.44
CA SER A 141 5.83 -22.31 17.26
C SER A 141 6.19 -23.63 16.55
N ASN A 142 5.34 -24.65 16.69
CA ASN A 142 5.53 -25.97 16.12
C ASN A 142 4.80 -26.20 14.78
N ASN A 143 4.11 -25.20 14.22
CA ASN A 143 3.35 -25.36 12.97
C ASN A 143 4.30 -25.56 11.79
N SER A 144 4.15 -26.67 11.05
CA SER A 144 5.05 -27.07 9.99
C SER A 144 5.10 -26.09 8.82
N GLY A 145 3.96 -25.56 8.37
CA GLY A 145 3.90 -24.59 7.25
C GLY A 145 4.55 -23.24 7.61
N TRP A 146 4.32 -22.76 8.81
CA TRP A 146 4.97 -21.55 9.30
C TRP A 146 6.46 -21.76 9.58
N LYS A 147 6.87 -22.92 10.04
CA LYS A 147 8.31 -23.30 10.18
C LYS A 147 9.01 -23.28 8.83
N GLU A 148 8.39 -23.84 7.80
CA GLU A 148 8.93 -23.80 6.43
C GLU A 148 9.05 -22.38 5.91
N PHE A 149 8.00 -21.57 6.07
CA PHE A 149 7.95 -20.18 5.58
C PHE A 149 8.96 -19.27 6.29
N LEU A 150 9.07 -19.37 7.61
CA LEU A 150 9.89 -18.46 8.42
C LEU A 150 11.35 -18.87 8.55
N ASN A 151 11.71 -20.11 8.18
CA ASN A 151 13.06 -20.62 8.40
C ASN A 151 14.15 -19.77 7.74
N ASN A 152 15.06 -19.24 8.56
CA ASN A 152 16.15 -18.34 8.15
C ASN A 152 15.66 -17.05 7.43
N GLN A 153 14.42 -16.63 7.65
CA GLN A 153 13.94 -15.34 7.15
C GLN A 153 14.49 -14.20 8.02
N ASN A 154 14.89 -13.15 7.35
CA ASN A 154 15.28 -11.89 7.98
C ASN A 154 14.35 -10.79 7.49
N PHE A 155 13.55 -10.25 8.39
CA PHE A 155 12.56 -9.23 8.10
C PHE A 155 13.02 -7.86 8.60
N SER A 156 12.96 -6.85 7.74
CA SER A 156 12.97 -5.47 8.19
C SER A 156 11.74 -5.23 9.06
N PHE A 157 11.93 -4.74 10.29
CA PHE A 157 10.83 -4.61 11.24
C PHE A 157 9.75 -3.67 10.72
N ILE A 158 10.14 -2.47 10.24
CA ILE A 158 9.20 -1.47 9.73
C ILE A 158 8.52 -1.87 8.43
N GLU A 159 9.15 -2.69 7.59
CA GLU A 159 8.57 -3.09 6.31
C GLU A 159 7.63 -4.29 6.44
N SER A 160 7.94 -5.21 7.37
CA SER A 160 7.22 -6.48 7.50
C SER A 160 6.12 -6.44 8.56
N PHE A 161 6.25 -5.58 9.57
CA PHE A 161 5.29 -5.41 10.64
C PHE A 161 4.50 -4.12 10.44
N SER A 162 3.18 -4.21 10.46
CA SER A 162 2.31 -3.04 10.29
C SER A 162 2.28 -2.12 11.52
N MET A 163 2.71 -2.64 12.67
CA MET A 163 2.76 -1.95 13.97
C MET A 163 3.99 -2.39 14.75
N ARG A 164 4.54 -1.51 15.59
CA ARG A 164 5.83 -1.69 16.27
C ARG A 164 5.79 -2.53 17.55
N PHE A 165 5.14 -3.70 17.51
CA PHE A 165 5.13 -4.64 18.63
C PHE A 165 5.20 -6.10 18.18
N PHE A 166 5.48 -6.98 19.13
CA PHE A 166 5.33 -8.43 19.00
C PHE A 166 4.94 -9.05 20.33
N THR A 167 4.24 -10.18 20.28
CA THR A 167 3.72 -10.83 21.49
C THR A 167 4.06 -12.30 21.54
N LEU A 168 4.55 -12.74 22.70
CA LEU A 168 4.90 -14.10 23.07
C LEU A 168 3.76 -14.69 23.88
N ASN A 169 3.02 -15.66 23.35
CA ASN A 169 1.99 -16.38 24.08
C ASN A 169 2.63 -17.53 24.84
N LYS A 170 2.63 -17.42 26.16
CA LYS A 170 3.16 -18.43 27.09
C LYS A 170 2.04 -19.31 27.65
N ALA A 171 2.36 -20.22 28.57
CA ALA A 171 1.39 -21.16 29.12
C ALA A 171 0.13 -20.48 29.73
N LYS A 172 0.31 -19.45 30.54
CA LYS A 172 -0.78 -18.80 31.30
C LYS A 172 -1.11 -17.36 30.83
N TYR A 173 -0.15 -16.62 30.33
CA TYR A 173 -0.30 -15.23 29.94
C TYR A 173 0.56 -14.91 28.71
N SER A 174 0.46 -13.72 28.22
CA SER A 174 1.28 -13.24 27.11
C SER A 174 2.25 -12.15 27.56
N ILE A 175 3.41 -12.10 26.92
CA ILE A 175 4.43 -11.06 27.09
C ILE A 175 4.48 -10.27 25.79
N MET A 176 4.18 -8.98 25.89
CA MET A 176 4.10 -8.10 24.73
C MET A 176 5.24 -7.06 24.79
N TYR A 177 6.00 -6.98 23.73
CA TYR A 177 7.02 -5.96 23.52
C TYR A 177 6.50 -4.91 22.55
N ILE A 178 6.53 -3.65 22.95
CA ILE A 178 6.33 -2.48 22.07
C ILE A 178 7.67 -1.78 21.92
N ALA A 179 8.19 -1.69 20.71
CA ALA A 179 9.41 -0.97 20.42
C ALA A 179 9.18 0.56 20.44
N ASP A 180 10.18 1.32 20.87
CA ASP A 180 10.10 2.80 20.88
C ASP A 180 9.96 3.37 19.47
N ASN A 181 10.55 2.71 18.48
CA ASN A 181 10.46 3.01 17.04
C ASN A 181 10.74 1.75 16.23
N MET A 182 10.66 1.83 14.88
CA MET A 182 10.92 0.70 13.97
C MET A 182 12.15 0.94 13.07
N TYR A 183 12.95 1.95 13.34
CA TYR A 183 14.06 2.33 12.47
C TYR A 183 15.30 1.49 12.73
N ASN A 184 15.93 1.02 11.66
CA ASN A 184 17.16 0.25 11.68
C ASN A 184 17.05 -1.10 12.42
N ASP A 185 15.86 -1.70 12.44
CA ASP A 185 15.55 -2.92 13.16
C ASP A 185 15.31 -4.08 12.23
N ASN A 186 15.82 -5.25 12.60
CA ASN A 186 15.60 -6.51 11.89
C ASN A 186 15.17 -7.61 12.85
N ILE A 187 14.30 -8.49 12.35
CA ILE A 187 13.87 -9.71 13.03
C ILE A 187 14.33 -10.91 12.22
N HIS A 188 15.19 -11.73 12.83
CA HIS A 188 15.68 -12.96 12.21
C HIS A 188 15.01 -14.17 12.84
N PHE A 189 14.32 -14.98 12.01
CA PHE A 189 13.64 -16.21 12.43
C PHE A 189 14.50 -17.43 12.27
N THR A 190 14.46 -18.32 13.27
CA THR A 190 14.93 -19.71 13.20
C THR A 190 13.75 -20.62 13.54
N SER A 191 13.65 -21.78 12.86
CA SER A 191 12.42 -22.58 12.92
C SER A 191 12.61 -24.00 13.43
N TYR A 192 13.82 -24.38 13.89
CA TYR A 192 14.10 -25.72 14.39
C TYR A 192 14.82 -25.69 15.73
N PRO A 193 14.36 -26.48 16.76
CA PRO A 193 13.20 -27.40 16.70
C PRO A 193 11.85 -26.70 16.57
N ASP A 194 11.70 -25.49 17.10
CA ASP A 194 10.49 -24.66 17.06
C ASP A 194 10.82 -23.25 16.58
N ILE A 195 9.80 -22.47 16.17
CA ILE A 195 9.97 -21.11 15.72
C ILE A 195 10.46 -20.25 16.90
N GLN A 196 11.57 -19.60 16.69
CA GLN A 196 12.15 -18.56 17.55
C GLN A 196 12.59 -17.39 16.67
N PHE A 197 12.80 -16.24 17.27
CA PHE A 197 13.42 -15.12 16.57
C PHE A 197 14.27 -14.26 17.50
N ASN A 198 15.21 -13.55 16.89
CA ASN A 198 15.95 -12.51 17.55
C ASN A 198 15.67 -11.16 16.90
N PHE A 199 15.78 -10.13 17.71
CA PHE A 199 15.63 -8.73 17.31
C PHE A 199 17.01 -8.09 17.31
N THR A 200 17.40 -7.46 16.21
CA THR A 200 18.67 -6.76 16.07
C THR A 200 18.41 -5.28 15.75
N HIS A 201 18.94 -4.40 16.60
CA HIS A 201 18.98 -2.96 16.33
C HIS A 201 20.36 -2.55 15.83
N GLN A 202 20.37 -1.80 14.75
CA GLN A 202 21.59 -1.17 14.23
C GLN A 202 21.65 0.29 14.69
N TYR A 203 22.85 0.72 15.10
CA TYR A 203 23.17 2.11 15.42
C TYR A 203 24.03 2.69 14.30
N PRO A 204 23.43 3.22 13.22
CA PRO A 204 24.19 3.79 12.12
C PRO A 204 25.11 4.91 12.62
N SER A 205 26.29 5.05 12.02
CA SER A 205 27.24 6.09 12.40
C SER A 205 26.69 7.50 12.21
N ILE A 206 25.79 7.66 11.25
CA ILE A 206 25.12 8.94 10.93
C ILE A 206 24.03 9.30 11.93
N ASN A 207 23.44 8.34 12.59
CA ASN A 207 22.37 8.61 13.53
C ASN A 207 22.97 9.03 14.88
N LYS A 208 22.73 10.29 15.27
CA LYS A 208 23.17 10.83 16.57
C LYS A 208 22.40 10.21 17.75
N LYS A 209 21.19 9.73 17.52
CA LYS A 209 20.37 9.02 18.51
C LYS A 209 20.93 7.60 18.66
N LYS A 210 21.57 7.33 19.79
CA LYS A 210 22.27 6.07 20.07
C LYS A 210 21.50 5.21 21.07
N GLU A 211 20.20 5.43 21.24
CA GLU A 211 19.34 4.72 22.17
C GLU A 211 18.09 4.23 21.47
N TYR A 212 17.70 3.01 21.77
CA TYR A 212 16.38 2.45 21.48
C TYR A 212 15.88 1.68 22.69
N GLY A 213 14.67 1.14 22.61
CA GLY A 213 14.16 0.35 23.73
C GLY A 213 12.80 -0.24 23.48
N PHE A 214 12.27 -0.81 24.56
CA PHE A 214 10.97 -1.47 24.56
C PHE A 214 10.18 -1.10 25.81
N ARG A 215 8.85 -1.10 25.69
CA ARG A 215 7.94 -1.32 26.80
C ARG A 215 7.52 -2.79 26.79
N LEU A 216 7.80 -3.53 27.84
CA LEU A 216 7.38 -4.92 28.00
C LEU A 216 6.17 -5.00 28.93
N TYR A 217 5.07 -5.50 28.42
CA TYR A 217 3.81 -5.70 29.15
C TYR A 217 3.57 -7.18 29.40
N VAL A 218 2.90 -7.49 30.52
CA VAL A 218 2.28 -8.79 30.76
C VAL A 218 0.76 -8.63 30.59
N THR A 219 0.14 -9.49 29.77
CA THR A 219 -1.27 -9.35 29.39
C THR A 219 -1.94 -10.70 29.19
N GLU A 220 -3.24 -10.71 29.01
CA GLU A 220 -4.01 -11.90 28.65
C GLU A 220 -3.60 -12.44 27.26
N LYS A 221 -3.85 -13.73 27.06
CA LYS A 221 -3.69 -14.39 25.74
C LYS A 221 -4.85 -14.04 24.81
N ASN A 222 -5.10 -12.74 24.64
CA ASN A 222 -6.23 -12.21 23.88
C ASN A 222 -5.75 -11.08 22.95
N PRO A 223 -5.94 -11.20 21.64
CA PRO A 223 -5.51 -10.16 20.69
C PRO A 223 -6.20 -8.80 20.91
N VAL A 224 -7.40 -8.78 21.46
CA VAL A 224 -8.12 -7.53 21.79
C VAL A 224 -7.37 -6.78 22.90
N SER A 225 -6.92 -7.50 23.94
CA SER A 225 -6.13 -6.91 25.02
C SER A 225 -4.81 -6.34 24.53
N MET A 226 -4.13 -7.08 23.65
CA MET A 226 -2.86 -6.64 23.01
C MET A 226 -3.08 -5.38 22.17
N ALA A 227 -4.11 -5.38 21.32
CA ALA A 227 -4.46 -4.23 20.49
C ALA A 227 -4.84 -3.00 21.32
N ASN A 228 -5.57 -3.18 22.43
CA ASN A 228 -5.93 -2.07 23.32
C ASN A 228 -4.71 -1.47 24.02
N ILE A 229 -3.75 -2.28 24.47
CA ILE A 229 -2.47 -1.80 25.04
C ILE A 229 -1.75 -0.96 23.98
N TYR A 230 -1.66 -1.47 22.75
CA TYR A 230 -0.99 -0.75 21.68
C TYR A 230 -1.72 0.54 21.28
N LYS A 231 -3.05 0.48 21.14
CA LYS A 231 -3.89 1.67 20.84
C LYS A 231 -3.74 2.77 21.89
N ASN A 232 -3.67 2.39 23.17
CA ASN A 232 -3.41 3.35 24.25
C ASN A 232 -2.00 3.95 24.13
N TYR A 233 -0.99 3.12 23.85
CA TYR A 233 0.39 3.58 23.66
C TYR A 233 0.50 4.63 22.55
N ILE A 234 -0.05 4.36 21.36
CA ILE A 234 0.02 5.32 20.24
C ILE A 234 -0.81 6.59 20.49
N LYS A 235 -1.92 6.49 21.24
CA LYS A 235 -2.67 7.68 21.71
C LYS A 235 -1.86 8.54 22.67
N GLU A 236 -1.12 7.91 23.59
CA GLU A 236 -0.18 8.61 24.48
C GLU A 236 0.92 9.35 23.71
N GLN A 237 1.38 8.79 22.58
CA GLN A 237 2.36 9.43 21.70
C GLN A 237 1.74 10.54 20.81
N GLY A 238 0.41 10.68 20.77
CA GLY A 238 -0.27 11.62 19.86
C GLY A 238 -0.28 11.14 18.40
N GLU A 239 -0.11 9.85 18.18
CA GLU A 239 0.03 9.21 16.86
C GLU A 239 -1.27 8.55 16.39
N PHE A 240 -2.42 8.90 16.95
CA PHE A 240 -3.72 8.35 16.58
C PHE A 240 -4.71 9.46 16.24
N LYS A 241 -5.33 9.35 15.06
CA LYS A 241 -6.37 10.26 14.57
C LYS A 241 -7.47 9.46 13.90
N THR A 242 -8.72 9.68 14.29
CA THR A 242 -9.87 8.98 13.72
C THR A 242 -10.20 9.50 12.30
N LEU A 243 -10.91 8.68 11.51
CA LEU A 243 -11.46 9.09 10.21
C LEU A 243 -12.39 10.31 10.33
N GLU A 244 -13.18 10.39 11.40
CA GLU A 244 -14.06 11.54 11.62
C GLU A 244 -13.29 12.82 11.97
N GLU A 245 -12.15 12.73 12.68
CA GLU A 245 -11.26 13.87 12.89
C GLU A 245 -10.62 14.32 11.58
N LYS A 246 -10.13 13.39 10.75
CA LYS A 246 -9.62 13.69 9.42
C LYS A 246 -10.72 14.29 8.50
N ALA A 247 -11.95 13.77 8.60
CA ALA A 247 -13.08 14.23 7.81
C ALA A 247 -13.59 15.64 8.21
N LYS A 248 -13.23 16.14 9.40
CA LYS A 248 -13.44 17.56 9.75
C LYS A 248 -12.54 18.48 8.93
N GLU A 249 -11.32 18.02 8.60
CA GLU A 249 -10.37 18.77 7.76
C GLU A 249 -10.67 18.60 6.27
N ASN A 250 -11.04 17.39 5.83
CA ASN A 250 -11.46 17.09 4.46
C ASN A 250 -12.74 16.26 4.42
N PRO A 251 -13.92 16.88 4.26
CA PRO A 251 -15.21 16.18 4.25
C PRO A 251 -15.35 15.11 3.16
N ASN A 252 -14.55 15.16 2.09
CA ASN A 252 -14.57 14.16 1.03
C ASN A 252 -14.14 12.76 1.55
N ILE A 253 -13.45 12.65 2.68
CA ILE A 253 -13.10 11.37 3.31
C ILE A 253 -14.35 10.52 3.57
N ARG A 254 -15.51 11.14 3.89
CA ARG A 254 -16.77 10.41 4.09
C ARG A 254 -17.29 9.71 2.84
N LYS A 255 -16.78 10.05 1.65
CA LYS A 255 -17.10 9.33 0.43
C LYS A 255 -16.47 7.93 0.37
N LEU A 256 -15.45 7.66 1.21
CA LEU A 256 -14.88 6.31 1.37
C LEU A 256 -15.78 5.36 2.18
N TYR A 257 -16.69 5.88 3.00
CA TYR A 257 -17.51 5.06 3.89
C TYR A 257 -18.53 4.26 3.07
N GLY A 258 -18.37 2.93 3.01
CA GLY A 258 -19.16 2.03 2.17
C GLY A 258 -18.75 1.98 0.70
N ALA A 259 -17.62 2.57 0.34
CA ALA A 259 -17.12 2.60 -1.03
C ALA A 259 -16.22 1.39 -1.34
N PRO A 260 -16.48 0.62 -2.40
CA PRO A 260 -15.49 -0.26 -2.99
C PRO A 260 -14.34 0.56 -3.56
N HIS A 261 -13.15 -0.02 -3.63
CA HIS A 261 -12.01 0.56 -4.29
C HIS A 261 -11.86 -0.04 -5.68
N ILE A 262 -11.82 0.80 -6.71
CA ILE A 262 -11.82 0.39 -8.11
C ILE A 262 -10.66 1.06 -8.83
N TYR A 263 -9.66 0.29 -9.25
CA TYR A 263 -8.73 0.73 -10.28
C TYR A 263 -9.41 0.62 -11.63
N PHE A 264 -9.59 1.77 -12.28
CA PHE A 264 -10.30 1.88 -13.54
C PHE A 264 -9.33 1.97 -14.71
N TRP A 265 -9.37 0.92 -15.55
CA TRP A 265 -8.54 0.80 -16.73
C TRP A 265 -9.35 1.21 -17.96
N ASN A 266 -8.90 2.24 -18.64
CA ASN A 266 -9.61 2.85 -19.74
C ASN A 266 -8.69 3.39 -20.81
N HIS A 267 -9.22 3.59 -21.99
CA HIS A 267 -8.59 4.37 -23.04
C HIS A 267 -8.89 5.85 -22.85
N PRO A 268 -7.92 6.68 -22.52
CA PRO A 268 -8.15 8.12 -22.42
C PRO A 268 -8.11 8.82 -23.78
N GLY A 269 -7.58 8.15 -24.81
CA GLY A 269 -7.45 8.66 -26.17
C GLY A 269 -8.54 8.14 -27.11
N ILE A 270 -8.11 7.72 -28.30
CA ILE A 270 -9.02 7.13 -29.30
C ILE A 270 -9.24 5.63 -29.01
N SER A 271 -10.46 5.13 -29.18
CA SER A 271 -10.79 3.70 -29.08
C SER A 271 -11.05 3.09 -30.47
N VAL A 272 -11.14 1.76 -30.50
CA VAL A 272 -11.50 1.04 -31.75
C VAL A 272 -12.86 1.48 -32.28
N GLY A 273 -13.81 1.80 -31.39
CA GLY A 273 -15.15 2.28 -31.77
C GLY A 273 -15.15 3.69 -32.35
N ASN A 274 -14.14 4.51 -32.07
CA ASN A 274 -14.05 5.88 -32.58
C ASN A 274 -13.51 5.98 -34.00
N ILE A 275 -13.05 4.87 -34.62
CA ILE A 275 -12.52 4.86 -35.98
C ILE A 275 -13.53 4.22 -36.94
N LYS A 276 -13.88 4.93 -38.01
CA LYS A 276 -14.74 4.45 -39.09
C LYS A 276 -13.90 3.62 -40.05
N TRP A 277 -13.67 2.36 -39.71
CA TRP A 277 -12.69 1.48 -40.34
C TRP A 277 -12.83 1.35 -41.84
N ASP A 278 -14.07 1.30 -42.38
CA ASP A 278 -14.31 1.26 -43.83
C ASP A 278 -13.80 2.48 -44.53
N LYS A 279 -13.92 3.67 -43.90
CA LYS A 279 -13.35 4.91 -44.45
C LYS A 279 -11.85 5.01 -44.24
N PHE A 280 -11.37 4.61 -43.02
CA PHE A 280 -9.98 4.64 -42.66
C PHE A 280 -9.12 3.82 -43.62
N THR A 281 -9.50 2.57 -43.89
CA THR A 281 -8.77 1.67 -44.79
C THR A 281 -8.69 2.18 -46.24
N GLN A 282 -9.64 3.03 -46.64
CA GLN A 282 -9.67 3.62 -47.99
C GLN A 282 -8.87 4.91 -48.10
N LYS A 283 -8.89 5.72 -47.04
CA LYS A 283 -8.37 7.09 -47.06
C LYS A 283 -6.99 7.27 -46.43
N VAL A 284 -6.58 6.37 -45.52
CA VAL A 284 -5.28 6.47 -44.85
C VAL A 284 -4.14 6.39 -45.89
N ASP A 285 -3.22 7.31 -45.81
CA ASP A 285 -2.12 7.49 -46.75
C ASP A 285 -0.76 7.10 -46.14
N GLY A 286 0.26 7.11 -47.02
CA GLY A 286 1.64 6.81 -46.61
C GLY A 286 2.26 7.91 -45.77
N GLU A 287 1.79 9.15 -45.87
CA GLU A 287 2.31 10.29 -45.09
C GLU A 287 1.93 10.10 -43.60
N PHE A 288 0.67 9.76 -43.27
CA PHE A 288 0.23 9.42 -41.94
C PHE A 288 1.02 8.24 -41.39
N THR A 289 1.15 7.16 -42.20
CA THR A 289 1.91 5.96 -41.76
C THR A 289 3.34 6.29 -41.41
N ASN A 290 4.05 7.00 -42.27
CA ASN A 290 5.46 7.37 -42.06
C ASN A 290 5.61 8.28 -40.84
N TRP A 291 4.74 9.26 -40.68
CA TRP A 291 4.76 10.19 -39.55
C TRP A 291 4.59 9.47 -38.22
N ILE A 292 3.57 8.63 -38.06
CA ILE A 292 3.34 7.87 -36.83
C ILE A 292 4.50 6.87 -36.56
N ALA A 293 4.96 6.15 -37.59
CA ALA A 293 6.07 5.22 -37.46
C ALA A 293 7.38 5.90 -37.01
N GLN A 294 7.69 7.07 -37.52
CA GLN A 294 8.86 7.84 -37.07
C GLN A 294 8.73 8.30 -35.61
N LEU A 295 7.57 8.79 -35.21
CA LEU A 295 7.32 9.17 -33.81
C LEU A 295 7.48 7.99 -32.86
N LEU A 296 6.91 6.84 -33.21
CA LEU A 296 7.07 5.63 -32.43
C LEU A 296 8.54 5.21 -32.27
N GLN A 297 9.27 5.18 -33.39
CA GLN A 297 10.67 4.77 -33.41
C GLN A 297 11.61 5.73 -32.66
N GLN A 298 11.37 7.04 -32.78
CA GLN A 298 12.28 8.06 -32.23
C GLN A 298 11.98 8.44 -30.77
N HIS A 299 10.72 8.32 -30.33
CA HIS A 299 10.26 8.92 -29.09
C HIS A 299 9.51 7.93 -28.16
N THR A 300 9.37 6.68 -28.56
CA THR A 300 8.80 5.62 -27.73
C THR A 300 9.70 4.39 -27.68
N GLU A 301 9.47 3.49 -26.73
CA GLU A 301 10.19 2.21 -26.66
C GLU A 301 9.57 1.13 -27.56
N GLN A 302 8.50 1.45 -28.30
CA GLN A 302 7.81 0.48 -29.13
C GLN A 302 8.43 0.35 -30.51
N ASP A 303 8.54 -0.91 -30.93
CA ASP A 303 8.91 -1.23 -32.32
C ASP A 303 7.77 -0.81 -33.26
N SER A 304 8.03 0.16 -34.14
CA SER A 304 7.08 0.62 -35.16
C SER A 304 6.67 -0.46 -36.15
N LYS A 305 7.43 -1.58 -36.25
CA LYS A 305 7.23 -2.65 -37.24
C LYS A 305 5.83 -3.26 -37.24
N ALA A 306 5.24 -3.48 -36.04
CA ALA A 306 3.89 -4.02 -35.98
C ALA A 306 2.88 -3.09 -36.64
N PHE A 307 2.97 -1.78 -36.33
CA PHE A 307 2.16 -0.73 -36.97
C PHE A 307 2.39 -0.65 -38.46
N GLU A 308 3.65 -0.58 -38.90
CA GLU A 308 4.03 -0.51 -40.33
C GLU A 308 3.53 -1.71 -41.15
N THR A 309 3.63 -2.93 -40.55
CA THR A 309 3.12 -4.16 -41.15
C THR A 309 1.61 -4.09 -41.35
N VAL A 310 0.88 -3.67 -40.34
CA VAL A 310 -0.59 -3.54 -40.41
C VAL A 310 -0.98 -2.50 -41.47
N MET A 311 -0.30 -1.36 -41.49
CA MET A 311 -0.57 -0.31 -42.49
C MET A 311 -0.27 -0.75 -43.94
N GLN A 312 0.79 -1.55 -44.11
CA GLN A 312 1.09 -2.16 -45.41
C GLN A 312 0.02 -3.19 -45.84
N ASP A 313 -0.49 -4.01 -44.91
CA ASP A 313 -1.57 -4.94 -45.18
C ASP A 313 -2.84 -4.22 -45.61
N ILE A 314 -3.20 -3.13 -44.94
CA ILE A 314 -4.34 -2.27 -45.31
C ILE A 314 -4.14 -1.69 -46.71
N LYS A 315 -2.98 -1.19 -47.01
CA LYS A 315 -2.66 -0.63 -48.33
C LYS A 315 -2.88 -1.66 -49.46
N ASN A 316 -2.50 -2.93 -49.19
CA ASN A 316 -2.63 -4.01 -50.15
C ASN A 316 -4.04 -4.56 -50.28
N ASN A 317 -4.72 -4.80 -49.13
CA ASN A 317 -5.94 -5.57 -49.07
C ASN A 317 -7.21 -4.73 -48.82
N LYS A 318 -7.08 -3.47 -48.41
CA LYS A 318 -8.18 -2.54 -48.04
C LYS A 318 -9.16 -3.13 -47.00
N SER A 319 -8.66 -4.06 -46.17
CA SER A 319 -9.42 -4.71 -45.12
C SER A 319 -8.58 -4.77 -43.83
N ILE A 320 -9.27 -4.91 -42.71
CA ILE A 320 -8.63 -4.92 -41.39
C ILE A 320 -9.39 -5.82 -40.42
N ASN A 321 -8.67 -6.62 -39.65
CA ASN A 321 -9.25 -7.44 -38.59
C ASN A 321 -9.12 -6.75 -37.21
N LYS A 322 -9.82 -7.27 -36.18
CA LYS A 322 -9.84 -6.69 -34.84
C LYS A 322 -8.46 -6.58 -34.17
N SER A 323 -7.56 -7.52 -34.42
CA SER A 323 -6.19 -7.45 -33.88
C SER A 323 -5.39 -6.31 -34.50
N GLN A 324 -5.51 -6.14 -35.79
CA GLN A 324 -4.87 -5.04 -36.53
C GLN A 324 -5.46 -3.67 -36.13
N GLN A 325 -6.77 -3.58 -35.88
CA GLN A 325 -7.44 -2.38 -35.36
C GLN A 325 -6.80 -1.94 -34.03
N LYS A 326 -6.55 -2.88 -33.12
CA LYS A 326 -5.88 -2.59 -31.84
C LYS A 326 -4.46 -2.06 -32.02
N VAL A 327 -3.67 -2.65 -32.91
CA VAL A 327 -2.31 -2.18 -33.19
C VAL A 327 -2.30 -0.71 -33.62
N ILE A 328 -3.26 -0.30 -34.46
CA ILE A 328 -3.37 1.09 -34.93
C ILE A 328 -3.77 2.03 -33.79
N VAL A 329 -4.79 1.64 -33.02
CA VAL A 329 -5.27 2.42 -31.87
C VAL A 329 -4.14 2.59 -30.84
N ASP A 330 -3.41 1.52 -30.56
CA ASP A 330 -2.27 1.55 -29.63
C ASP A 330 -1.18 2.52 -30.12
N ALA A 331 -0.84 2.47 -31.39
CA ALA A 331 0.14 3.37 -31.99
C ALA A 331 -0.27 4.85 -31.87
N ILE A 332 -1.53 5.16 -32.21
CA ILE A 332 -2.07 6.52 -32.11
C ILE A 332 -2.05 6.99 -30.64
N ASN A 333 -2.55 6.18 -29.70
CA ASN A 333 -2.62 6.57 -28.29
C ASN A 333 -1.26 6.83 -27.66
N GLN A 334 -0.20 6.16 -28.12
CA GLN A 334 1.14 6.43 -27.65
C GLN A 334 1.68 7.77 -28.12
N VAL A 335 1.49 8.08 -29.40
CA VAL A 335 1.98 9.35 -29.93
C VAL A 335 1.17 10.55 -29.42
N LEU A 336 -0.09 10.36 -28.98
CA LEU A 336 -0.91 11.42 -28.38
C LEU A 336 -0.28 12.05 -27.12
N GLN A 337 0.69 11.39 -26.48
CA GLN A 337 1.38 11.91 -25.30
C GLN A 337 2.68 12.66 -25.61
N LEU A 338 3.08 12.71 -26.87
CA LEU A 338 4.38 13.26 -27.28
C LEU A 338 4.32 14.76 -27.57
N GLU A 339 5.28 15.50 -27.01
CA GLU A 339 5.53 16.91 -27.38
C GLU A 339 5.91 17.07 -28.85
N GLN A 340 6.48 16.01 -29.45
CA GLN A 340 7.00 15.99 -30.80
C GLN A 340 5.95 15.66 -31.87
N LEU A 341 4.67 15.52 -31.48
CA LEU A 341 3.63 15.16 -32.45
C LEU A 341 3.44 16.20 -33.52
N TYR A 342 3.60 17.48 -33.20
CA TYR A 342 3.43 18.55 -34.18
C TYR A 342 4.55 18.58 -35.24
N ASN A 343 4.16 18.68 -36.50
CA ASN A 343 5.06 18.86 -37.66
C ASN A 343 4.44 19.83 -38.66
N ASN A 344 5.14 20.94 -38.96
CA ASN A 344 4.67 22.01 -39.88
C ASN A 344 4.33 21.52 -41.29
N ASP A 345 5.00 20.48 -41.76
CA ASP A 345 4.88 20.01 -43.14
C ASP A 345 3.62 19.15 -43.37
N ILE A 346 3.02 18.67 -42.30
CA ILE A 346 1.91 17.71 -42.35
C ILE A 346 0.54 18.38 -42.14
N PHE A 347 0.49 19.48 -41.39
CA PHE A 347 -0.78 20.09 -40.97
C PHE A 347 -1.10 21.35 -41.76
N SER A 348 -2.35 21.41 -42.24
CA SER A 348 -2.95 22.58 -42.86
C SER A 348 -4.40 22.72 -42.47
N ASN A 349 -4.93 23.93 -42.45
CA ASN A 349 -6.34 24.23 -42.15
C ASN A 349 -6.80 23.68 -40.82
N LEU A 350 -5.99 23.87 -39.78
CA LEU A 350 -6.33 23.48 -38.42
C LEU A 350 -7.55 24.28 -37.90
N ASP A 351 -8.34 23.66 -37.03
CA ASP A 351 -9.44 24.34 -36.33
C ASP A 351 -8.92 25.46 -35.41
N ILE A 352 -9.86 26.28 -34.90
CA ILE A 352 -9.53 27.48 -34.15
C ILE A 352 -8.81 27.13 -32.83
N GLU A 353 -9.29 26.13 -32.11
CA GLU A 353 -8.73 25.73 -30.82
C GLU A 353 -7.31 25.18 -30.98
N THR A 354 -7.11 24.27 -31.93
CA THR A 354 -5.79 23.72 -32.27
C THR A 354 -4.81 24.80 -32.66
N ASN A 355 -5.24 25.80 -33.45
CA ASN A 355 -4.40 26.95 -33.85
C ASN A 355 -4.05 27.86 -32.66
N GLU A 356 -4.97 28.08 -31.71
CA GLU A 356 -4.70 28.90 -30.53
C GLU A 356 -3.67 28.22 -29.62
N LEU A 357 -3.77 26.92 -29.41
CA LEU A 357 -2.79 26.16 -28.64
C LEU A 357 -1.39 26.19 -29.30
N LEU A 358 -1.32 26.06 -30.61
CA LEU A 358 -0.05 26.21 -31.34
C LEU A 358 0.55 27.62 -31.22
N LYS A 359 -0.28 28.68 -31.27
CA LYS A 359 0.16 30.07 -31.07
C LYS A 359 0.69 30.31 -29.67
N LYS A 360 0.11 29.64 -28.65
CA LYS A 360 0.62 29.68 -27.30
C LYS A 360 2.03 29.13 -27.17
N GLY A 361 2.41 28.20 -28.05
CA GLY A 361 3.72 27.59 -28.11
C GLY A 361 3.84 26.31 -27.31
N ILE A 362 4.27 25.23 -27.94
CA ILE A 362 4.29 23.86 -27.39
C ILE A 362 5.01 23.80 -26.03
N ASN A 363 6.12 24.52 -25.87
CA ASN A 363 6.90 24.53 -24.64
C ASN A 363 6.21 25.27 -23.46
N THR A 364 5.09 25.95 -23.70
CA THR A 364 4.33 26.70 -22.67
C THR A 364 3.00 26.06 -22.35
N LEU A 365 2.61 25.00 -23.07
CA LEU A 365 1.37 24.27 -22.81
C LEU A 365 1.45 23.50 -21.49
N SER A 366 0.33 23.44 -20.77
CA SER A 366 0.15 22.42 -19.75
C SER A 366 0.07 21.04 -20.38
N GLU A 367 0.24 19.99 -19.58
CA GLU A 367 0.10 18.61 -20.07
C GLU A 367 -1.30 18.34 -20.64
N GLN A 368 -2.36 18.86 -20.00
CA GLN A 368 -3.73 18.75 -20.49
C GLN A 368 -3.92 19.49 -21.83
N GLU A 369 -3.37 20.68 -21.97
CA GLU A 369 -3.42 21.45 -23.23
C GLU A 369 -2.64 20.76 -24.35
N LEU A 370 -1.49 20.15 -24.04
CA LEU A 370 -0.73 19.33 -24.99
C LEU A 370 -1.55 18.16 -25.52
N TYR A 371 -2.25 17.44 -24.63
CA TYR A 371 -3.10 16.34 -25.07
C TYR A 371 -4.29 16.81 -25.91
N THR A 372 -4.87 17.96 -25.57
CA THR A 372 -5.93 18.59 -26.38
C THR A 372 -5.41 18.95 -27.76
N LEU A 373 -4.25 19.60 -27.86
CA LEU A 373 -3.58 19.89 -29.12
C LEU A 373 -3.37 18.61 -29.92
N ASN A 374 -2.76 17.60 -29.33
CA ASN A 374 -2.41 16.37 -30.05
C ASN A 374 -3.65 15.63 -30.58
N LYS A 375 -4.75 15.61 -29.81
CA LYS A 375 -6.03 15.07 -30.30
C LYS A 375 -6.56 15.86 -31.49
N GLY A 376 -6.51 17.18 -31.45
CA GLY A 376 -6.90 18.05 -32.55
C GLY A 376 -6.05 17.80 -33.81
N LEU A 377 -4.74 17.61 -33.68
CA LEU A 377 -3.84 17.29 -34.76
C LEU A 377 -4.12 15.93 -35.41
N ILE A 378 -4.31 14.89 -34.61
CA ILE A 378 -4.72 13.56 -35.11
C ILE A 378 -6.09 13.62 -35.79
N LYS A 379 -7.08 14.33 -35.19
CA LYS A 379 -8.40 14.53 -35.81
C LYS A 379 -8.29 15.25 -37.13
N ASN A 380 -7.47 16.31 -37.26
CA ASN A 380 -7.25 17.01 -38.48
C ASN A 380 -6.71 16.10 -39.60
N LYS A 381 -5.72 15.26 -39.27
CA LYS A 381 -5.10 14.34 -40.24
C LYS A 381 -6.01 13.19 -40.66
N LEU A 382 -6.79 12.64 -39.70
CA LEU A 382 -7.70 11.54 -39.99
C LEU A 382 -9.09 11.99 -40.47
N ALA A 383 -9.43 13.27 -40.29
CA ALA A 383 -10.64 13.94 -40.80
C ALA A 383 -11.94 13.17 -40.46
N ASP A 384 -12.70 12.79 -41.51
CA ASP A 384 -13.99 12.09 -41.39
C ASP A 384 -13.85 10.56 -41.18
N THR A 385 -12.63 10.06 -41.06
CA THR A 385 -12.37 8.64 -40.74
C THR A 385 -12.46 8.33 -39.27
N VAL A 386 -12.54 9.35 -38.40
CA VAL A 386 -12.70 9.22 -36.96
C VAL A 386 -13.88 10.06 -36.47
N GLU A 387 -14.42 9.69 -35.31
CA GLU A 387 -15.45 10.49 -34.64
C GLU A 387 -14.89 11.83 -34.13
N GLU A 388 -15.77 12.71 -33.63
CA GLU A 388 -15.36 13.97 -33.02
C GLU A 388 -14.54 13.71 -31.74
N VAL A 389 -13.57 14.58 -31.43
CA VAL A 389 -12.62 14.39 -30.31
C VAL A 389 -13.31 14.23 -28.96
N ASN A 390 -14.46 14.89 -28.76
CA ASN A 390 -15.24 14.77 -27.54
C ASN A 390 -15.93 13.41 -27.34
N GLU A 391 -15.97 12.55 -28.37
CA GLU A 391 -16.48 11.18 -28.29
C GLU A 391 -15.34 10.16 -28.03
N TRP A 392 -14.08 10.58 -28.12
CA TRP A 392 -12.96 9.66 -27.96
C TRP A 392 -12.86 9.12 -26.53
N GLY A 393 -12.83 7.79 -26.41
CA GLY A 393 -12.71 7.09 -25.14
C GLY A 393 -13.95 7.13 -24.23
N GLN A 394 -15.05 7.77 -24.65
CA GLN A 394 -16.26 7.92 -23.81
C GLN A 394 -16.96 6.59 -23.58
N GLU A 395 -17.18 5.78 -24.61
CA GLU A 395 -17.82 4.48 -24.53
C GLU A 395 -17.15 3.52 -23.53
N GLU A 396 -15.83 3.58 -23.42
CA GLU A 396 -15.04 2.72 -22.54
C GLU A 396 -14.78 3.35 -21.16
N SER A 397 -15.13 4.61 -20.94
CA SER A 397 -14.84 5.34 -19.71
C SER A 397 -16.10 5.82 -19.02
N THR A 398 -16.79 6.79 -19.64
CA THR A 398 -17.92 7.46 -19.01
C THR A 398 -19.12 6.54 -18.91
N ASP A 399 -19.38 5.72 -19.94
CA ASP A 399 -20.52 4.81 -19.97
C ASP A 399 -20.38 3.69 -18.93
N VAL A 400 -19.19 3.08 -18.80
CA VAL A 400 -18.94 2.05 -17.78
C VAL A 400 -19.15 2.59 -16.37
N ILE A 401 -18.65 3.79 -16.09
CA ILE A 401 -18.83 4.41 -14.75
C ILE A 401 -20.31 4.78 -14.53
N ALA A 402 -21.00 5.24 -15.56
CA ALA A 402 -22.45 5.48 -15.49
C ALA A 402 -23.23 4.20 -15.18
N ASP A 403 -22.87 3.08 -15.80
CA ASP A 403 -23.46 1.76 -15.52
C ASP A 403 -23.18 1.30 -14.09
N ILE A 404 -21.96 1.48 -13.60
CA ILE A 404 -21.62 1.23 -12.19
C ILE A 404 -22.56 2.02 -11.27
N LYS A 405 -22.78 3.29 -11.56
CA LYS A 405 -23.69 4.15 -10.78
C LYS A 405 -25.16 3.69 -10.88
N GLN A 406 -25.62 3.38 -12.07
CA GLN A 406 -27.00 2.94 -12.33
C GLN A 406 -27.28 1.57 -11.70
N SER A 407 -26.28 0.69 -11.58
CA SER A 407 -26.39 -0.60 -10.91
C SER A 407 -26.62 -0.49 -9.38
N GLY A 408 -26.57 0.73 -8.83
CA GLY A 408 -26.85 1.01 -7.43
C GLY A 408 -25.60 1.18 -6.53
N VAL A 409 -24.41 1.23 -7.09
CA VAL A 409 -23.18 1.57 -6.36
C VAL A 409 -23.22 3.07 -6.02
N LYS A 410 -23.50 3.38 -4.76
CA LYS A 410 -23.74 4.77 -4.33
C LYS A 410 -22.45 5.56 -4.18
N LYS A 411 -21.38 4.94 -3.69
CA LYS A 411 -20.06 5.51 -3.44
C LYS A 411 -19.00 4.58 -4.01
N ALA A 412 -17.92 5.12 -4.52
CA ALA A 412 -16.74 4.37 -4.95
C ALA A 412 -15.50 5.26 -4.86
N TRP A 413 -14.34 4.66 -4.63
CA TRP A 413 -13.05 5.25 -4.92
C TRP A 413 -12.58 4.75 -6.29
N ILE A 414 -12.32 5.68 -7.21
CA ILE A 414 -11.86 5.39 -8.56
C ILE A 414 -10.39 5.82 -8.66
N GLY A 415 -9.50 4.83 -8.79
CA GLY A 415 -8.08 5.06 -9.03
C GLY A 415 -7.75 4.98 -10.52
N LEU A 416 -7.11 5.99 -11.05
CA LEU A 416 -6.57 5.97 -12.41
C LEU A 416 -5.13 5.48 -12.38
N PRO A 417 -4.70 4.65 -13.34
CA PRO A 417 -3.33 4.13 -13.41
C PRO A 417 -2.24 5.21 -13.51
N ASN A 418 -2.63 6.39 -14.04
CA ASN A 418 -1.75 7.54 -14.20
C ASN A 418 -2.59 8.81 -14.30
N TRP A 419 -2.03 10.00 -14.01
CA TRP A 419 -2.73 11.27 -14.15
C TRP A 419 -3.06 11.61 -15.63
N ALA A 420 -2.26 11.12 -16.57
CA ALA A 420 -2.53 11.31 -18.01
C ALA A 420 -3.91 10.74 -18.41
N ASN A 421 -4.37 9.64 -17.78
CA ASN A 421 -5.71 9.08 -18.03
C ASN A 421 -6.82 10.09 -17.76
N GLY A 422 -6.67 10.90 -16.70
CA GLY A 422 -7.61 11.97 -16.41
C GLY A 422 -7.41 13.22 -17.24
N LEU A 423 -6.16 13.66 -17.46
CA LEU A 423 -5.86 14.86 -18.24
C LEU A 423 -6.23 14.73 -19.73
N MET A 424 -6.18 13.52 -20.27
CA MET A 424 -6.65 13.24 -21.63
C MET A 424 -8.18 13.14 -21.73
N ASN A 425 -8.88 12.89 -20.61
CA ASN A 425 -10.34 12.84 -20.55
C ASN A 425 -10.89 13.56 -19.31
N PRO A 426 -10.73 14.89 -19.21
CA PRO A 426 -11.15 15.66 -18.03
C PRO A 426 -12.67 15.59 -17.81
N LYS A 427 -13.49 15.43 -18.87
CA LYS A 427 -14.94 15.26 -18.76
C LYS A 427 -15.31 14.02 -17.94
N MET A 428 -14.60 12.89 -18.12
CA MET A 428 -14.80 11.69 -17.29
C MET A 428 -14.55 12.00 -15.80
N VAL A 429 -13.48 12.73 -15.49
CA VAL A 429 -13.16 13.09 -14.10
C VAL A 429 -14.27 13.96 -13.48
N GLU A 430 -14.80 14.92 -14.25
CA GLU A 430 -15.94 15.73 -13.83
C GLU A 430 -17.20 14.90 -13.57
N GLU A 431 -17.57 14.01 -14.48
CA GLU A 431 -18.77 13.16 -14.35
C GLU A 431 -18.66 12.23 -13.14
N VAL A 432 -17.51 11.60 -12.93
CA VAL A 432 -17.26 10.75 -11.74
C VAL A 432 -17.41 11.54 -10.46
N ASN A 433 -16.90 12.78 -10.43
CA ASN A 433 -17.04 13.66 -9.27
C ASN A 433 -18.50 14.08 -9.04
N LYS A 434 -19.24 14.44 -10.12
CA LYS A 434 -20.68 14.77 -10.06
C LYS A 434 -21.53 13.59 -9.57
N MET A 435 -21.12 12.36 -9.83
CA MET A 435 -21.76 11.14 -9.31
C MET A 435 -21.54 10.96 -7.79
N GLY A 436 -20.68 11.78 -7.17
CA GLY A 436 -20.38 11.73 -5.74
C GLY A 436 -19.27 10.73 -5.38
N TYR A 437 -18.51 10.24 -6.36
CA TYR A 437 -17.38 9.34 -6.16
C TYR A 437 -16.10 10.10 -5.84
N LEU A 438 -15.11 9.38 -5.33
CA LEU A 438 -13.73 9.83 -5.31
C LEU A 438 -13.05 9.41 -6.62
N ILE A 439 -12.21 10.29 -7.15
CA ILE A 439 -11.36 9.98 -8.30
C ILE A 439 -10.01 10.65 -8.13
N GLY A 440 -8.95 9.89 -8.39
CA GLY A 440 -7.59 10.40 -8.31
C GLY A 440 -6.60 9.54 -9.10
N PRO A 441 -5.44 10.13 -9.43
CA PRO A 441 -4.37 9.41 -10.09
C PRO A 441 -3.55 8.59 -9.10
N TYR A 442 -2.85 7.57 -9.64
CA TYR A 442 -1.66 6.99 -9.05
C TYR A 442 -0.47 7.92 -9.35
N ASP A 443 0.37 8.14 -8.34
CA ASP A 443 1.65 8.83 -8.47
C ASP A 443 2.70 8.18 -7.55
N SER A 444 3.98 8.32 -7.87
CA SER A 444 5.09 7.81 -7.08
C SER A 444 6.24 8.81 -7.07
N TYR A 445 6.93 8.89 -5.93
CA TYR A 445 8.07 9.78 -5.73
C TYR A 445 9.27 9.01 -5.19
N HIS A 446 9.26 7.70 -5.31
CA HIS A 446 10.21 6.80 -4.67
C HIS A 446 11.47 6.55 -5.51
N SER A 447 11.30 6.50 -6.84
CA SER A 447 12.39 6.33 -7.80
C SER A 447 12.47 7.49 -8.78
N ILE A 448 13.66 7.71 -9.33
CA ILE A 448 13.90 8.69 -10.39
C ILE A 448 14.75 8.07 -11.50
N HIS A 449 14.34 8.30 -12.75
CA HIS A 449 15.10 7.91 -13.93
C HIS A 449 16.07 9.01 -14.38
N GLU A 450 17.03 8.65 -15.22
CA GLU A 450 17.91 9.59 -15.88
C GLU A 450 17.12 10.62 -16.70
N VAL A 451 17.70 11.80 -16.83
CA VAL A 451 17.10 12.89 -17.60
C VAL A 451 16.86 12.45 -19.05
N GLY A 452 15.62 12.59 -19.49
CA GLY A 452 15.19 12.17 -20.83
C GLY A 452 14.62 10.75 -20.93
N ASN A 453 14.80 9.91 -19.92
CA ASN A 453 14.09 8.64 -19.85
C ASN A 453 12.65 8.87 -19.34
N ARG A 454 11.66 8.58 -20.17
CA ARG A 454 10.22 8.76 -19.88
C ARG A 454 9.46 7.42 -19.82
N GLU A 455 10.15 6.32 -19.63
CA GLU A 455 9.51 4.99 -19.55
C GLU A 455 8.38 4.98 -18.52
N TRP A 456 8.62 5.63 -17.36
CA TRP A 456 7.59 5.84 -16.31
C TRP A 456 7.46 7.33 -15.99
N ASN A 457 6.30 7.90 -16.26
CA ASN A 457 6.03 9.30 -15.94
C ASN A 457 6.30 9.62 -14.46
N THR A 458 5.96 8.69 -13.56
CA THR A 458 6.16 8.83 -12.12
C THR A 458 7.62 8.90 -11.69
N ALA A 459 8.54 8.32 -12.46
CA ALA A 459 9.98 8.39 -12.22
C ALA A 459 10.68 9.53 -13.01
N SER A 460 9.91 10.32 -13.80
CA SER A 460 10.43 11.44 -14.58
C SER A 460 10.07 12.77 -13.88
N PHE A 461 11.07 13.61 -13.59
CA PHE A 461 10.90 14.92 -12.98
C PHE A 461 11.40 16.04 -13.89
N LYS A 462 10.77 17.21 -13.83
CA LYS A 462 11.19 18.40 -14.60
C LYS A 462 12.52 18.97 -14.13
N ASP A 463 12.84 18.82 -12.85
CA ASP A 463 14.12 19.22 -12.27
C ASP A 463 15.22 18.28 -12.74
N LYS A 464 16.00 18.75 -13.73
CA LYS A 464 17.05 17.95 -14.37
C LYS A 464 18.26 17.64 -13.48
N ILE A 465 18.45 18.39 -12.38
CA ILE A 465 19.58 18.16 -11.47
C ILE A 465 19.24 17.16 -10.35
N LEU A 466 17.96 16.84 -10.18
CA LEU A 466 17.50 16.00 -9.09
C LEU A 466 18.11 14.59 -9.14
N TYR A 467 18.28 14.02 -10.33
CA TYR A 467 18.87 12.69 -10.51
C TYR A 467 20.29 12.58 -9.97
N GLU A 468 21.11 13.59 -10.17
CA GLU A 468 22.50 13.59 -9.70
C GLU A 468 22.62 14.06 -8.23
N ASN A 469 21.79 15.01 -7.81
CA ASN A 469 22.00 15.73 -6.56
C ASN A 469 21.11 15.25 -5.39
N ALA A 470 20.10 14.42 -5.67
CA ALA A 470 19.11 14.04 -4.65
C ALA A 470 18.86 12.52 -4.57
N THR A 471 19.77 11.69 -5.04
CA THR A 471 19.61 10.24 -5.01
C THR A 471 20.42 9.60 -3.90
N ILE A 472 19.82 8.59 -3.26
CA ILE A 472 20.32 7.92 -2.06
C ILE A 472 21.61 7.13 -2.35
N SER A 473 22.58 7.22 -1.45
CA SER A 473 23.79 6.40 -1.47
C SER A 473 23.91 5.54 -0.22
N ASN A 474 24.44 4.34 -0.39
CA ASN A 474 24.77 3.44 0.72
C ASN A 474 26.11 3.83 1.40
N GLU A 475 26.50 3.08 2.44
CA GLU A 475 27.74 3.28 3.22
C GLU A 475 29.03 3.32 2.39
N LYS A 476 29.02 2.64 1.28
CA LYS A 476 30.17 2.57 0.36
C LYS A 476 30.18 3.71 -0.66
N GLY A 477 29.17 4.59 -0.61
CA GLY A 477 28.97 5.66 -1.58
C GLY A 477 28.32 5.21 -2.89
N GLU A 478 27.83 3.97 -2.97
CA GLU A 478 27.14 3.42 -4.15
C GLU A 478 25.69 3.91 -4.17
N LYS A 479 25.19 4.34 -5.33
CA LYS A 479 23.81 4.74 -5.49
C LYS A 479 22.85 3.54 -5.35
N ILE A 480 21.76 3.72 -4.60
CA ILE A 480 20.74 2.69 -4.47
C ILE A 480 19.90 2.68 -5.74
N VAL A 481 19.82 1.51 -6.36
CA VAL A 481 19.09 1.28 -7.61
C VAL A 481 17.58 1.42 -7.37
N GLY A 482 16.88 2.03 -8.32
CA GLY A 482 15.44 2.23 -8.29
C GLY A 482 14.65 0.94 -8.53
N PHE A 483 13.34 1.09 -8.65
CA PHE A 483 12.45 -0.03 -8.86
C PHE A 483 12.76 -0.80 -10.16
N ALA A 484 12.62 -2.13 -10.12
CA ALA A 484 12.90 -3.05 -11.24
C ALA A 484 14.31 -2.89 -11.85
N ASP A 485 15.30 -2.59 -11.01
CA ASP A 485 16.69 -2.37 -11.38
C ASP A 485 16.90 -1.18 -12.34
N LYS A 486 15.98 -0.19 -12.33
CA LYS A 486 16.03 1.00 -13.18
C LYS A 486 16.13 2.28 -12.36
N GLY A 487 16.93 3.22 -12.87
CA GLY A 487 17.12 4.50 -12.19
C GLY A 487 17.74 4.39 -10.79
N ARG A 488 17.40 5.32 -9.92
CA ARG A 488 17.91 5.42 -8.54
C ARG A 488 16.78 5.71 -7.56
N LYS A 489 16.97 5.36 -6.28
CA LYS A 489 16.08 5.79 -5.21
C LYS A 489 16.26 7.28 -4.93
N LEU A 490 15.14 8.01 -4.84
CA LEU A 490 15.12 9.44 -4.59
C LEU A 490 15.04 9.73 -3.10
N ASN A 491 15.90 10.63 -2.59
CA ASN A 491 15.85 11.05 -1.20
C ASN A 491 14.61 11.93 -0.96
N PRO A 492 13.68 11.52 -0.10
CA PRO A 492 12.42 12.22 0.12
C PRO A 492 12.62 13.61 0.76
N THR A 493 13.72 13.82 1.51
CA THR A 493 13.99 15.13 2.14
C THR A 493 14.29 16.24 1.13
N LEU A 494 14.66 15.87 -0.10
CA LEU A 494 15.00 16.78 -1.20
C LEU A 494 13.93 16.87 -2.28
N SER A 495 12.96 15.96 -2.28
CA SER A 495 11.99 15.82 -3.38
C SER A 495 10.77 16.74 -3.28
N LEU A 496 10.45 17.30 -2.12
CA LEU A 496 9.22 18.07 -1.89
C LEU A 496 9.00 19.22 -2.90
N PRO A 497 10.01 20.03 -3.29
CA PRO A 497 9.81 21.06 -4.32
C PRO A 497 9.34 20.49 -5.65
N SER A 498 9.91 19.37 -6.09
CA SER A 498 9.55 18.69 -7.33
C SER A 498 8.18 18.00 -7.24
N VAL A 499 7.80 17.49 -6.06
CA VAL A 499 6.45 17.00 -5.79
C VAL A 499 5.44 18.15 -5.92
N LYS A 500 5.72 19.30 -5.29
CA LYS A 500 4.86 20.48 -5.37
C LYS A 500 4.71 20.98 -6.81
N GLN A 501 5.78 20.97 -7.58
CA GLN A 501 5.74 21.31 -9.00
C GLN A 501 4.85 20.35 -9.77
N ARG A 502 5.09 19.03 -9.69
CA ARG A 502 4.30 18.01 -10.43
C ARG A 502 2.81 18.10 -10.10
N VAL A 503 2.45 18.12 -8.81
CA VAL A 503 1.06 18.23 -8.38
C VAL A 503 0.43 19.53 -8.86
N GLY A 504 1.18 20.65 -8.82
CA GLY A 504 0.75 21.93 -9.35
C GLY A 504 0.51 21.89 -10.86
N ASP A 505 1.42 21.29 -11.61
CA ASP A 505 1.31 21.14 -13.07
C ASP A 505 0.10 20.28 -13.47
N ILE A 506 -0.13 19.15 -12.79
CA ILE A 506 -1.30 18.28 -13.04
C ILE A 506 -2.60 19.03 -12.79
N LEU A 507 -2.67 19.83 -11.72
CA LEU A 507 -3.87 20.57 -11.34
C LEU A 507 -4.02 21.94 -12.03
N GLN A 508 -3.11 22.31 -12.91
CA GLN A 508 -3.03 23.64 -13.53
C GLN A 508 -4.32 24.07 -14.25
N ASN A 509 -4.99 23.14 -14.94
CA ASN A 509 -6.23 23.37 -15.67
C ASN A 509 -7.50 23.08 -14.83
N HIS A 510 -7.40 23.12 -13.51
CA HIS A 510 -8.52 22.91 -12.59
C HIS A 510 -9.25 21.57 -12.77
N ILE A 511 -8.54 20.52 -13.21
CA ILE A 511 -9.11 19.17 -13.24
C ILE A 511 -9.61 18.79 -11.84
N PRO A 512 -10.88 18.33 -11.70
CA PRO A 512 -11.49 18.17 -10.38
C PRO A 512 -11.15 16.83 -9.72
N PHE A 513 -9.87 16.43 -9.69
CA PHE A 513 -9.43 15.34 -8.83
C PHE A 513 -9.75 15.68 -7.37
N ASN A 514 -10.22 14.71 -6.62
CA ASN A 514 -10.55 14.85 -5.20
C ASN A 514 -9.89 13.77 -4.32
N SER A 515 -9.08 12.91 -4.94
CA SER A 515 -8.26 11.89 -4.28
C SER A 515 -6.88 11.82 -4.92
N TRP A 516 -5.90 11.22 -4.21
CA TRP A 516 -4.54 10.98 -4.70
C TRP A 516 -3.98 9.72 -4.08
N PHE A 517 -3.45 8.82 -4.88
CA PHE A 517 -2.78 7.64 -4.40
C PHE A 517 -1.27 7.81 -4.55
N VAL A 518 -0.55 7.72 -3.43
CA VAL A 518 0.91 7.84 -3.38
C VAL A 518 1.52 6.47 -3.15
N ASP A 519 2.27 6.00 -4.12
CA ASP A 519 2.94 4.72 -4.07
C ASP A 519 4.14 4.71 -3.12
N CYS A 520 4.43 3.60 -2.47
CA CYS A 520 5.57 3.32 -1.59
C CYS A 520 5.71 4.17 -0.31
N ASP A 521 4.99 5.28 -0.13
CA ASP A 521 5.27 6.19 0.98
C ASP A 521 4.87 5.67 2.36
N ALA A 522 3.97 4.71 2.42
CA ALA A 522 3.52 4.07 3.66
C ALA A 522 3.87 2.57 3.78
N THR A 523 4.82 2.06 2.98
CA THR A 523 5.19 0.63 2.98
C THR A 523 6.23 0.26 4.03
N GLY A 524 7.00 1.23 4.55
CA GLY A 524 8.18 0.96 5.37
C GLY A 524 9.46 0.69 4.57
N GLU A 525 9.44 0.72 3.23
CA GLU A 525 10.65 0.72 2.40
C GLU A 525 11.36 2.07 2.51
N ILE A 526 12.13 2.26 3.56
CA ILE A 526 12.80 3.50 3.95
C ILE A 526 14.32 3.33 3.98
N TYR A 527 15.04 4.43 3.89
CA TYR A 527 16.49 4.39 3.73
C TYR A 527 17.23 5.35 4.66
N ASP A 528 18.42 4.93 5.09
CA ASP A 528 19.47 5.86 5.47
C ASP A 528 20.18 6.33 4.19
N ASP A 529 20.40 7.62 4.03
CA ASP A 529 21.19 8.19 2.93
C ASP A 529 22.51 8.75 3.44
N TYR A 530 23.57 8.27 2.86
CA TYR A 530 24.93 8.60 3.27
C TYR A 530 25.67 9.48 2.27
N SER A 531 24.95 10.03 1.32
CA SER A 531 25.53 11.02 0.41
C SER A 531 26.09 12.21 1.18
N PRO A 532 27.36 12.59 0.99
CA PRO A 532 27.99 13.62 1.82
C PRO A 532 27.27 14.98 1.86
N ASN A 533 26.49 15.30 0.86
CA ASN A 533 25.80 16.58 0.72
C ASN A 533 24.38 16.58 1.32
N HIS A 534 23.80 15.42 1.63
CA HIS A 534 22.40 15.32 2.09
C HIS A 534 22.14 14.08 2.93
N ILE A 535 22.88 13.90 3.99
CA ILE A 535 22.68 12.80 4.93
C ILE A 535 21.27 12.80 5.49
N THR A 536 20.67 11.61 5.42
CA THR A 536 19.32 11.42 5.90
C THR A 536 19.22 10.12 6.68
N THR A 537 18.67 10.15 7.89
CA THR A 537 18.35 8.96 8.67
C THR A 537 16.98 8.42 8.26
N GLN A 538 16.69 7.13 8.55
CA GLN A 538 15.38 6.53 8.32
C GLN A 538 14.24 7.34 8.97
N GLU A 539 14.46 7.90 10.17
CA GLU A 539 13.48 8.79 10.82
C GLU A 539 13.19 10.05 9.99
N GLN A 540 14.22 10.64 9.40
CA GLN A 540 14.08 11.82 8.51
C GLN A 540 13.43 11.45 7.18
N ASP A 541 13.75 10.26 6.64
CA ASP A 541 13.11 9.71 5.43
C ASP A 541 11.59 9.60 5.63
N VAL A 542 11.14 8.90 6.68
CA VAL A 542 9.71 8.78 7.02
C VAL A 542 9.05 10.15 7.20
N LYS A 543 9.68 11.05 7.95
CA LYS A 543 9.14 12.38 8.17
C LYS A 543 8.95 13.18 6.88
N ALA A 544 9.86 13.04 5.93
CA ALA A 544 9.77 13.71 4.64
C ALA A 544 8.66 13.10 3.75
N ARG A 545 8.48 11.77 3.77
CA ARG A 545 7.35 11.09 3.09
C ARG A 545 6.01 11.56 3.65
N LEU A 546 5.87 11.56 4.97
CA LEU A 546 4.68 12.10 5.64
C LEU A 546 4.42 13.55 5.25
N GLY A 547 5.48 14.38 5.18
CA GLY A 547 5.38 15.79 4.80
C GLY A 547 4.85 16.01 3.38
N ARG A 548 5.24 15.18 2.41
CA ARG A 548 4.72 15.30 1.03
C ARG A 548 3.28 14.79 0.89
N MET A 549 2.92 13.71 1.61
CA MET A 549 1.54 13.25 1.67
C MET A 549 0.62 14.26 2.38
N ASP A 550 1.10 14.88 3.46
CA ASP A 550 0.40 15.93 4.19
C ASP A 550 0.16 17.18 3.33
N TYR A 551 1.15 17.57 2.52
CA TYR A 551 0.99 18.63 1.51
C TYR A 551 -0.16 18.34 0.54
N ILE A 552 -0.21 17.12 -0.01
CA ILE A 552 -1.27 16.71 -0.96
C ILE A 552 -2.63 16.67 -0.24
N SER A 553 -2.67 16.16 0.99
CA SER A 553 -3.89 16.06 1.78
C SER A 553 -4.43 17.43 2.20
N ARG A 554 -3.61 18.26 2.86
CA ARG A 554 -4.08 19.50 3.49
C ARG A 554 -4.02 20.70 2.57
N GLU A 555 -2.92 20.91 1.84
CA GLU A 555 -2.80 22.10 0.98
C GLU A 555 -3.54 21.90 -0.36
N LYS A 556 -3.67 20.66 -0.86
CA LYS A 556 -4.41 20.37 -2.09
C LYS A 556 -5.80 19.79 -1.86
N HIS A 557 -6.20 19.57 -0.61
CA HIS A 557 -7.52 19.07 -0.21
C HIS A 557 -7.89 17.71 -0.85
N MET A 558 -6.91 16.86 -1.13
CA MET A 558 -7.11 15.52 -1.68
C MET A 558 -7.38 14.51 -0.56
N VAL A 559 -8.20 13.51 -0.85
CA VAL A 559 -8.29 12.30 -0.03
C VAL A 559 -7.09 11.43 -0.40
N VAL A 560 -6.08 11.38 0.49
CA VAL A 560 -4.82 10.71 0.21
C VAL A 560 -4.87 9.28 0.71
N GLY A 561 -4.43 8.36 -0.16
CA GLY A 561 -4.10 6.98 0.16
C GLY A 561 -2.69 6.62 -0.27
N SER A 562 -2.20 5.48 0.21
CA SER A 562 -0.88 4.98 -0.15
C SER A 562 -0.85 3.46 -0.24
N GLU A 563 0.17 2.92 -0.90
CA GLU A 563 0.54 1.52 -0.78
C GLU A 563 1.05 1.24 0.65
N GLY A 564 0.81 0.01 1.16
CA GLY A 564 1.18 -0.40 2.50
C GLY A 564 0.17 0.02 3.55
N GLY A 565 0.37 1.16 4.17
CA GLY A 565 -0.46 1.65 5.28
C GLY A 565 0.11 1.30 6.65
N ASN A 566 1.44 1.19 6.75
CA ASN A 566 2.13 1.08 8.03
C ASN A 566 1.69 2.19 8.99
N ASP A 567 1.63 1.90 10.28
CA ASP A 567 0.98 2.72 11.29
C ASP A 567 1.58 4.11 11.45
N PHE A 568 2.85 4.33 11.09
CA PHE A 568 3.46 5.66 11.09
C PHE A 568 2.74 6.66 10.16
N ALA A 569 2.04 6.16 9.12
CA ALA A 569 1.31 7.00 8.17
C ALA A 569 -0.16 7.23 8.58
N SER A 570 -0.65 6.57 9.63
CA SER A 570 -2.07 6.53 10.01
C SER A 570 -2.70 7.91 10.23
N ASN A 571 -1.93 8.91 10.68
CA ASN A 571 -2.42 10.27 10.92
C ASN A 571 -2.60 11.12 9.65
N VAL A 572 -1.98 10.72 8.53
CA VAL A 572 -1.91 11.51 7.29
C VAL A 572 -2.82 10.94 6.21
N ILE A 573 -2.80 9.63 6.01
CA ILE A 573 -3.58 8.97 4.98
C ILE A 573 -4.99 8.58 5.48
N ALA A 574 -5.97 8.58 4.56
CA ALA A 574 -7.34 8.15 4.86
C ALA A 574 -7.59 6.69 4.49
N PHE A 575 -6.84 6.17 3.52
CA PHE A 575 -6.94 4.78 3.08
C PHE A 575 -5.57 4.22 2.68
N ALA A 576 -5.47 2.90 2.59
CA ALA A 576 -4.27 2.21 2.15
C ALA A 576 -4.59 0.95 1.33
N HIS A 577 -3.72 0.65 0.37
CA HIS A 577 -3.77 -0.58 -0.41
C HIS A 577 -2.54 -1.42 -0.08
N GLY A 578 -2.72 -2.54 0.62
CA GLY A 578 -1.69 -3.52 0.83
C GLY A 578 -1.05 -3.60 2.20
N ILE A 579 -1.81 -3.46 3.28
CA ILE A 579 -1.35 -3.89 4.61
C ILE A 579 -0.80 -5.33 4.52
N GLU A 580 -1.42 -6.15 3.70
CA GLU A 580 -0.97 -7.50 3.39
C GLU A 580 -0.31 -7.51 2.00
N THR A 581 1.01 -7.29 1.96
CA THR A 581 1.80 -7.37 0.72
C THR A 581 2.43 -8.77 0.62
N PRO A 582 1.83 -9.69 -0.14
CA PRO A 582 2.35 -11.03 -0.26
C PRO A 582 3.71 -11.05 -0.96
N GLY A 583 4.75 -11.59 -0.32
CA GLY A 583 6.10 -11.76 -0.89
C GLY A 583 6.19 -12.78 -2.04
N ILE A 584 5.07 -13.11 -2.67
CA ILE A 584 4.93 -14.12 -3.74
C ILE A 584 5.67 -13.71 -5.02
N TRP A 585 5.87 -12.42 -5.24
CA TRP A 585 6.63 -11.90 -6.39
C TRP A 585 8.06 -12.44 -6.50
N LEU A 586 8.63 -12.91 -5.39
CA LEU A 586 10.00 -13.41 -5.33
C LEU A 586 10.10 -14.86 -5.77
N ASP A 587 8.98 -15.58 -5.81
CA ASP A 587 8.92 -16.98 -6.19
C ASP A 587 9.19 -17.16 -7.70
N SER A 588 10.09 -18.06 -8.04
CA SER A 588 10.50 -18.33 -9.42
C SER A 588 9.35 -18.82 -10.29
N ASP A 589 8.49 -19.70 -9.75
CA ASP A 589 7.35 -20.25 -10.51
C ASP A 589 6.30 -19.16 -10.82
N MET A 590 6.17 -18.16 -9.96
CA MET A 590 5.29 -17.02 -10.21
C MET A 590 5.80 -16.11 -11.33
N LYS A 591 7.07 -16.19 -11.68
CA LYS A 591 7.72 -15.46 -12.77
C LYS A 591 7.88 -16.28 -14.05
N ASP A 592 7.77 -17.60 -13.96
CA ASP A 592 7.91 -18.51 -15.10
C ASP A 592 6.61 -18.58 -15.91
N LYS A 593 6.67 -18.14 -17.18
CA LYS A 593 5.54 -18.16 -18.12
C LYS A 593 4.96 -19.56 -18.37
N GLN A 594 5.72 -20.61 -18.14
CA GLN A 594 5.29 -22.01 -18.30
C GLN A 594 4.63 -22.57 -17.04
N SER A 595 4.75 -21.87 -15.92
CA SER A 595 4.15 -22.29 -14.65
C SER A 595 2.65 -22.01 -14.62
N PRO A 596 1.81 -22.93 -14.07
CA PRO A 596 0.41 -22.65 -13.79
C PRO A 596 0.21 -21.50 -12.79
N TYR A 597 1.24 -21.18 -12.01
CA TYR A 597 1.24 -20.10 -11.03
C TYR A 597 1.72 -18.74 -11.60
N TYR A 598 1.99 -18.66 -12.90
CA TYR A 598 2.49 -17.43 -13.52
C TYR A 598 1.56 -16.25 -13.30
N ILE A 599 2.06 -15.21 -12.64
CA ILE A 599 1.28 -14.02 -12.24
C ILE A 599 1.00 -13.03 -13.37
N GLY A 600 1.59 -13.20 -14.54
CA GLY A 600 1.50 -12.27 -15.66
C GLY A 600 2.78 -11.45 -15.86
N GLY A 601 2.92 -10.87 -17.04
CA GLY A 601 4.03 -9.98 -17.37
C GLY A 601 3.97 -8.67 -16.59
N TYR A 602 5.13 -8.21 -16.14
CA TYR A 602 5.25 -6.93 -15.45
C TYR A 602 5.16 -5.77 -16.47
N LYS A 603 3.93 -5.37 -16.77
CA LYS A 603 3.64 -4.18 -17.57
C LYS A 603 2.45 -3.45 -16.95
N PHE A 604 2.72 -2.35 -16.27
CA PHE A 604 1.68 -1.51 -15.66
C PHE A 604 0.94 -0.60 -16.64
N THR A 605 1.45 -0.47 -17.86
CA THR A 605 0.80 0.31 -18.90
C THR A 605 0.30 -0.63 -19.97
N SER A 606 -1.01 -0.67 -20.14
CA SER A 606 -1.62 -1.23 -21.33
C SER A 606 -1.94 -0.08 -22.29
N PRO A 607 -1.26 0.02 -23.43
CA PRO A 607 -1.53 1.10 -24.39
C PRO A 607 -2.98 1.11 -24.88
N ASN A 608 -3.66 -0.05 -24.80
CA ASN A 608 -5.05 -0.20 -25.20
C ASN A 608 -6.05 -0.15 -24.02
N GLY A 609 -5.63 0.38 -22.88
CA GLY A 609 -6.50 0.60 -21.70
C GLY A 609 -7.01 -0.66 -21.01
N ALA A 610 -6.67 -1.85 -21.51
CA ALA A 610 -7.08 -3.10 -20.89
C ALA A 610 -6.36 -3.32 -19.55
N ILE A 611 -6.96 -4.08 -18.67
CA ILE A 611 -6.36 -4.45 -17.39
C ILE A 611 -5.07 -5.24 -17.65
N PRO A 612 -3.90 -4.82 -17.11
CA PRO A 612 -2.68 -5.58 -17.26
C PRO A 612 -2.83 -6.99 -16.70
N GLU A 613 -2.27 -7.99 -17.40
CA GLU A 613 -2.35 -9.40 -17.00
C GLU A 613 -1.91 -9.61 -15.55
N GLN A 614 -0.89 -8.89 -15.14
CA GLN A 614 -0.32 -8.94 -13.81
C GLN A 614 -1.30 -8.63 -12.67
N VAL A 615 -2.33 -7.85 -12.91
CA VAL A 615 -3.32 -7.47 -11.89
C VAL A 615 -4.72 -8.01 -12.18
N GLY A 616 -5.05 -8.29 -13.44
CA GLY A 616 -6.39 -8.74 -13.86
C GLY A 616 -6.54 -10.25 -13.97
N LYS A 617 -5.45 -11.00 -14.24
CA LYS A 617 -5.53 -12.45 -14.42
C LYS A 617 -5.84 -13.17 -13.11
N THR A 618 -6.94 -13.94 -13.07
CA THR A 618 -7.21 -14.85 -11.97
C THR A 618 -6.23 -16.03 -12.02
N ILE A 619 -5.51 -16.29 -10.93
CA ILE A 619 -4.46 -17.31 -10.85
C ILE A 619 -4.63 -18.19 -9.62
N PRO A 620 -4.23 -19.48 -9.69
CA PRO A 620 -4.01 -20.29 -8.50
C PRO A 620 -2.80 -19.76 -7.72
N ILE A 621 -2.77 -20.00 -6.42
CA ILE A 621 -1.57 -19.77 -5.60
C ILE A 621 -1.08 -21.09 -5.01
N LYS A 622 0.22 -21.16 -4.71
CA LYS A 622 0.81 -22.35 -4.09
C LYS A 622 0.18 -22.62 -2.71
N PRO A 623 0.03 -23.89 -2.29
CA PRO A 623 -0.57 -24.24 -1.00
C PRO A 623 0.09 -23.55 0.19
N ILE A 624 1.43 -23.37 0.17
CA ILE A 624 2.13 -22.65 1.23
C ILE A 624 1.66 -21.20 1.33
N TYR A 625 1.55 -20.48 0.22
CA TYR A 625 1.10 -19.08 0.23
C TYR A 625 -0.39 -18.96 0.56
N LYS A 626 -1.21 -19.90 0.09
CA LYS A 626 -2.62 -19.97 0.52
C LYS A 626 -2.69 -20.12 2.05
N ASN A 627 -1.87 -21.00 2.63
CA ASN A 627 -1.83 -21.23 4.06
C ASN A 627 -1.37 -19.99 4.85
N ILE A 628 -0.35 -19.29 4.39
CA ILE A 628 0.24 -18.14 5.07
C ILE A 628 -0.66 -16.89 4.95
N TYR A 629 -1.15 -16.58 3.74
CA TYR A 629 -1.84 -15.32 3.47
C TYR A 629 -3.36 -15.42 3.57
N ASN A 630 -3.96 -16.54 3.12
CA ASN A 630 -5.42 -16.62 2.94
C ASN A 630 -6.13 -17.52 3.96
N ASN A 631 -5.39 -18.26 4.78
CA ASN A 631 -6.01 -19.16 5.75
C ASN A 631 -6.54 -18.39 6.97
N PRO A 632 -7.87 -18.35 7.20
CA PRO A 632 -8.45 -17.61 8.32
C PRO A 632 -8.03 -18.15 9.70
N VAL A 633 -7.61 -19.42 9.78
CA VAL A 633 -7.20 -20.08 11.03
C VAL A 633 -6.03 -19.35 11.71
N TYR A 634 -5.13 -18.76 10.95
CA TYR A 634 -3.98 -18.01 11.47
C TYR A 634 -4.18 -16.52 11.52
N SER A 635 -5.21 -16.00 10.87
CA SER A 635 -5.46 -14.56 10.76
C SER A 635 -6.08 -14.01 12.04
N VAL A 636 -5.60 -12.84 12.46
CA VAL A 636 -6.10 -12.06 13.59
C VAL A 636 -6.15 -10.60 13.17
N PRO A 637 -7.27 -9.88 13.33
CA PRO A 637 -7.40 -8.51 12.85
C PRO A 637 -6.71 -7.49 13.79
N LEU A 638 -5.42 -7.67 14.09
CA LEU A 638 -4.69 -6.78 15.00
C LEU A 638 -4.71 -5.33 14.53
N TYR A 639 -4.47 -5.12 13.23
CA TYR A 639 -4.46 -3.78 12.67
C TYR A 639 -5.86 -3.14 12.76
N LYS A 640 -6.92 -3.88 12.46
CA LYS A 640 -8.30 -3.40 12.56
C LYS A 640 -8.75 -3.15 14.00
N LEU A 641 -8.33 -3.96 14.95
CA LEU A 641 -8.58 -3.73 16.37
C LEU A 641 -7.98 -2.39 16.86
N VAL A 642 -6.88 -1.96 16.25
CA VAL A 642 -6.25 -0.67 16.56
C VAL A 642 -6.82 0.46 15.70
N TYR A 643 -6.93 0.27 14.37
CA TYR A 643 -7.08 1.34 13.39
C TYR A 643 -8.36 1.30 12.56
N ASN A 644 -9.37 0.44 12.88
CA ASN A 644 -10.61 0.39 12.08
C ASN A 644 -11.28 1.76 11.90
N ASP A 645 -11.28 2.56 12.95
CA ASP A 645 -11.85 3.91 12.99
C ASP A 645 -10.87 5.04 12.60
N SER A 646 -9.69 4.68 12.11
CA SER A 646 -8.62 5.64 11.76
C SER A 646 -8.22 5.60 10.30
N ILE A 647 -8.10 4.41 9.70
CA ILE A 647 -7.65 4.23 8.32
C ILE A 647 -8.40 3.08 7.65
N ILE A 648 -8.82 3.30 6.42
CA ILE A 648 -9.48 2.27 5.61
C ILE A 648 -8.41 1.48 4.86
N THR A 649 -8.23 0.21 5.21
CA THR A 649 -7.28 -0.69 4.52
C THR A 649 -8.02 -1.66 3.61
N THR A 650 -7.47 -1.94 2.44
CA THR A 650 -7.97 -2.95 1.51
C THR A 650 -6.84 -3.90 1.10
N HIS A 651 -7.12 -4.83 0.20
CA HIS A 651 -6.10 -5.73 -0.35
C HIS A 651 -4.95 -4.96 -1.00
N GLN A 652 -3.79 -5.59 -1.07
CA GLN A 652 -2.70 -5.07 -1.89
C GLN A 652 -3.19 -4.95 -3.34
N TRP A 653 -2.92 -3.82 -3.96
CA TRP A 653 -3.52 -3.44 -5.23
C TRP A 653 -3.30 -4.47 -6.38
N GLY A 654 -2.20 -5.20 -6.40
CA GLY A 654 -1.96 -6.31 -7.34
C GLY A 654 -2.70 -7.61 -7.00
N TRP A 655 -3.35 -7.70 -5.83
CA TRP A 655 -4.04 -8.87 -5.30
C TRP A 655 -5.51 -8.60 -4.97
N GLY A 656 -6.18 -7.85 -5.85
CA GLY A 656 -7.60 -7.51 -5.71
C GLY A 656 -8.52 -8.70 -5.45
N SER A 657 -9.79 -8.42 -5.13
CA SER A 657 -10.77 -9.41 -4.63
C SER A 657 -10.94 -10.64 -5.53
N PHE A 658 -10.79 -10.49 -6.86
CA PHE A 658 -10.95 -11.57 -7.85
C PHE A 658 -9.65 -12.25 -8.28
N ARG A 659 -8.52 -11.87 -7.70
CA ARG A 659 -7.20 -12.28 -8.18
C ARG A 659 -6.87 -13.75 -7.97
N ILE A 660 -7.33 -14.33 -6.85
CA ILE A 660 -6.94 -15.67 -6.43
C ILE A 660 -8.05 -16.66 -6.79
N LYS A 661 -7.70 -17.62 -7.67
CA LYS A 661 -8.59 -18.67 -8.10
C LYS A 661 -9.08 -19.51 -6.92
N ASP A 662 -10.37 -19.85 -6.91
CA ASP A 662 -11.05 -20.67 -5.89
C ASP A 662 -11.04 -20.06 -4.45
N GLU A 663 -10.68 -18.77 -4.31
CA GLU A 663 -10.66 -18.06 -3.02
C GLU A 663 -11.59 -16.84 -2.97
N ILE A 664 -12.30 -16.53 -4.04
CA ILE A 664 -13.15 -15.32 -4.11
C ILE A 664 -14.16 -15.28 -2.97
N GLY A 665 -14.83 -16.39 -2.71
CA GLY A 665 -15.81 -16.50 -1.62
C GLY A 665 -15.19 -16.33 -0.25
N ASN A 666 -14.07 -16.99 0.05
CA ASN A 666 -13.34 -16.83 1.31
C ASN A 666 -12.84 -15.39 1.51
N ARG A 667 -12.41 -14.73 0.42
CA ARG A 667 -11.99 -13.32 0.48
C ARG A 667 -13.17 -12.39 0.79
N MET A 668 -14.32 -12.58 0.15
CA MET A 668 -15.54 -11.83 0.47
C MET A 668 -15.98 -12.01 1.94
N LEU A 669 -15.89 -13.24 2.47
CA LEU A 669 -16.15 -13.51 3.89
C LEU A 669 -15.14 -12.78 4.81
N SER A 670 -13.86 -12.76 4.45
CA SER A 670 -12.83 -12.03 5.20
C SER A 670 -13.04 -10.51 5.13
N GLU A 671 -13.41 -9.98 3.96
CA GLU A 671 -13.73 -8.56 3.77
C GLU A 671 -14.88 -8.12 4.69
N ILE A 672 -15.92 -8.97 4.81
CA ILE A 672 -17.04 -8.71 5.73
C ILE A 672 -16.57 -8.80 7.19
N LEU A 673 -15.84 -9.86 7.57
CA LEU A 673 -15.40 -10.08 8.94
C LEU A 673 -14.53 -8.94 9.46
N TYR A 674 -13.59 -8.48 8.64
CA TYR A 674 -12.59 -7.47 9.02
C TYR A 674 -12.96 -6.05 8.57
N ASN A 675 -14.16 -5.86 8.02
CA ASN A 675 -14.62 -4.55 7.52
C ASN A 675 -13.67 -3.94 6.49
N VAL A 676 -13.19 -4.75 5.55
CA VAL A 676 -12.25 -4.39 4.50
C VAL A 676 -13.00 -4.08 3.20
N PRO A 677 -12.78 -2.94 2.55
CA PRO A 677 -13.33 -2.69 1.22
C PRO A 677 -12.82 -3.69 0.19
N PRO A 678 -13.69 -4.21 -0.69
CA PRO A 678 -13.24 -4.95 -1.85
C PRO A 678 -12.45 -4.04 -2.79
N LEU A 679 -11.42 -4.62 -3.42
CA LEU A 679 -10.60 -3.95 -4.42
C LEU A 679 -10.75 -4.65 -5.77
N TYR A 680 -11.17 -3.91 -6.77
CA TYR A 680 -11.39 -4.40 -8.11
C TYR A 680 -10.49 -3.70 -9.13
N HIS A 681 -10.08 -4.43 -10.15
CA HIS A 681 -9.56 -3.88 -11.40
C HIS A 681 -10.64 -4.01 -12.46
N ILE A 682 -11.12 -2.90 -12.99
CA ILE A 682 -12.27 -2.85 -13.89
C ILE A 682 -11.89 -2.15 -15.20
N ASP A 683 -12.20 -2.79 -16.30
CA ASP A 683 -12.43 -2.23 -17.61
C ASP A 683 -13.85 -2.57 -18.07
N LYS A 684 -14.23 -2.22 -19.29
CA LYS A 684 -15.56 -2.55 -19.85
C LYS A 684 -15.85 -4.05 -19.80
N ASN A 685 -14.88 -4.88 -20.21
CA ASN A 685 -15.07 -6.33 -20.27
C ASN A 685 -15.22 -6.97 -18.89
N GLU A 686 -14.40 -6.57 -17.94
CA GLU A 686 -14.45 -7.11 -16.57
C GLU A 686 -15.72 -6.64 -15.84
N TRP A 687 -16.19 -5.41 -16.12
CA TRP A 687 -17.48 -4.95 -15.62
C TRP A 687 -18.64 -5.74 -16.18
N GLU A 688 -18.74 -5.89 -17.51
CA GLU A 688 -19.79 -6.67 -18.16
C GLU A 688 -19.86 -8.12 -17.66
N LYS A 689 -18.71 -8.72 -17.39
CA LYS A 689 -18.58 -10.09 -16.87
C LYS A 689 -19.04 -10.23 -15.42
N ASN A 690 -18.70 -9.28 -14.54
CA ASN A 690 -18.81 -9.43 -13.08
C ASN A 690 -19.79 -8.45 -12.41
N ASN A 691 -20.47 -7.57 -13.14
CA ASN A 691 -21.36 -6.55 -12.57
C ASN A 691 -22.42 -7.13 -11.62
N SER A 692 -23.00 -8.28 -11.94
CA SER A 692 -24.03 -8.94 -11.12
C SER A 692 -23.45 -9.41 -9.77
N LEU A 693 -22.28 -10.03 -9.78
CA LEU A 693 -21.58 -10.47 -8.58
C LEU A 693 -21.17 -9.25 -7.70
N ILE A 694 -20.52 -8.28 -8.31
CA ILE A 694 -20.07 -7.05 -7.62
C ILE A 694 -21.25 -6.35 -6.97
N THR A 695 -22.32 -6.09 -7.72
CA THR A 695 -23.46 -5.32 -7.22
C THR A 695 -24.26 -6.06 -6.16
N SER A 696 -24.42 -7.38 -6.29
CA SER A 696 -25.11 -8.18 -5.27
C SER A 696 -24.30 -8.23 -3.96
N TYR A 697 -23.00 -8.33 -4.03
CA TYR A 697 -22.13 -8.24 -2.86
C TYR A 697 -22.19 -6.85 -2.19
N LEU A 698 -22.03 -5.79 -2.97
CA LEU A 698 -22.04 -4.43 -2.45
C LEU A 698 -23.37 -4.00 -1.83
N ARG A 699 -24.50 -4.55 -2.26
CA ARG A 699 -25.81 -4.32 -1.60
C ARG A 699 -25.84 -4.76 -0.14
N VAL A 700 -25.01 -5.73 0.22
CA VAL A 700 -24.92 -6.26 1.59
C VAL A 700 -23.76 -5.59 2.33
N TRP A 701 -22.58 -5.57 1.72
CA TRP A 701 -21.34 -5.08 2.34
C TRP A 701 -21.35 -3.54 2.55
N SER A 702 -21.68 -2.74 1.53
CA SER A 702 -21.53 -1.27 1.60
C SER A 702 -22.33 -0.61 2.73
N PRO A 703 -23.62 -0.94 2.98
CA PRO A 703 -24.37 -0.32 4.09
C PRO A 703 -23.85 -0.70 5.46
N PHE A 704 -23.24 -1.88 5.61
CA PHE A 704 -22.62 -2.29 6.87
C PHE A 704 -21.30 -1.55 7.09
N HIS A 705 -20.42 -1.58 6.10
CA HIS A 705 -19.14 -0.89 6.17
C HIS A 705 -19.31 0.63 6.42
N GLU A 706 -20.29 1.27 5.78
CA GLU A 706 -20.56 2.70 5.97
C GLU A 706 -20.78 3.08 7.44
N LYS A 707 -21.37 2.19 8.23
CA LYS A 707 -21.62 2.39 9.66
C LYS A 707 -20.47 1.91 10.53
N ALA A 708 -19.88 0.76 10.18
CA ALA A 708 -18.85 0.12 11.00
C ALA A 708 -17.48 0.81 10.91
N VAL A 709 -17.19 1.48 9.80
CA VAL A 709 -15.87 2.08 9.52
C VAL A 709 -15.51 3.26 10.42
N THR A 710 -16.51 3.92 11.00
CA THR A 710 -16.30 5.03 11.96
C THR A 710 -16.32 4.58 13.42
N LYS A 711 -16.52 3.29 13.66
CA LYS A 711 -16.53 2.70 15.00
C LYS A 711 -15.22 1.96 15.26
N PRO A 712 -14.70 1.96 16.49
CA PRO A 712 -13.59 1.06 16.83
C PRO A 712 -14.03 -0.39 16.69
N MET A 713 -13.15 -1.29 16.21
CA MET A 713 -13.34 -2.71 16.36
C MET A 713 -13.04 -3.05 17.83
N THR A 714 -14.07 -3.46 18.57
CA THR A 714 -14.01 -3.63 20.04
C THR A 714 -13.79 -5.07 20.47
N ASN A 715 -14.10 -6.05 19.60
CA ASN A 715 -13.91 -7.45 19.93
C ASN A 715 -13.62 -8.30 18.69
N PHE A 716 -12.86 -9.38 18.92
CA PHE A 716 -12.64 -10.49 18.01
C PHE A 716 -12.67 -11.80 18.77
N GLU A 717 -13.47 -12.75 18.31
CA GLU A 717 -13.64 -14.06 18.95
C GLU A 717 -13.52 -15.19 17.92
N ILE A 718 -12.87 -16.26 18.31
CA ILE A 718 -12.88 -17.54 17.61
C ILE A 718 -13.93 -18.42 18.27
N LEU A 719 -14.96 -18.79 17.53
CA LEU A 719 -16.16 -19.46 18.05
C LEU A 719 -16.11 -20.98 17.92
N SER A 720 -15.28 -21.53 17.03
CA SER A 720 -15.12 -22.97 16.81
C SER A 720 -13.71 -23.45 17.13
N GLU A 721 -13.56 -24.72 17.52
CA GLU A 721 -12.27 -25.33 17.85
C GLU A 721 -11.30 -25.36 16.66
N ASP A 722 -11.82 -25.59 15.44
CA ASP A 722 -11.06 -25.56 14.21
C ASP A 722 -10.71 -24.14 13.72
N ARG A 723 -11.14 -23.11 14.48
CA ARG A 723 -10.92 -21.68 14.24
C ARG A 723 -11.55 -21.14 12.94
N GLN A 724 -12.46 -21.90 12.31
CA GLN A 724 -13.10 -21.49 11.04
C GLN A 724 -14.40 -20.70 11.26
N VAL A 725 -14.93 -20.63 12.47
CA VAL A 725 -16.04 -19.74 12.80
C VAL A 725 -15.53 -18.62 13.69
N GLN A 726 -15.65 -17.39 13.20
CA GLN A 726 -15.05 -16.21 13.81
C GLN A 726 -16.06 -15.06 13.89
N SER A 727 -15.83 -14.15 14.81
CA SER A 727 -16.71 -13.01 15.01
C SER A 727 -15.93 -11.75 15.34
N THR A 728 -16.40 -10.61 14.83
CA THR A 728 -15.91 -9.26 15.14
C THR A 728 -17.05 -8.40 15.65
N THR A 729 -16.72 -7.40 16.47
CA THR A 729 -17.69 -6.41 16.98
C THR A 729 -17.16 -5.01 16.73
N PHE A 730 -18.03 -4.10 16.27
CA PHE A 730 -17.72 -2.70 16.00
C PHE A 730 -18.60 -1.80 16.88
N GLY A 731 -17.98 -0.99 17.74
CA GLY A 731 -18.69 -0.28 18.79
C GLY A 731 -19.39 -1.24 19.74
N GLU A 732 -20.62 -0.94 20.11
CA GLU A 732 -21.44 -1.73 21.06
C GLU A 732 -22.54 -2.53 20.35
N ASP A 733 -22.95 -2.13 19.16
CA ASP A 733 -24.21 -2.51 18.50
C ASP A 733 -24.06 -3.26 17.18
N MET A 734 -22.85 -3.34 16.61
CA MET A 734 -22.61 -4.03 15.35
C MET A 734 -21.72 -5.25 15.54
N LYS A 735 -22.16 -6.39 15.03
CA LYS A 735 -21.42 -7.66 15.12
C LYS A 735 -21.45 -8.40 13.79
N VAL A 736 -20.36 -9.08 13.48
CA VAL A 736 -20.28 -10.02 12.35
C VAL A 736 -19.94 -11.41 12.90
N ILE A 737 -20.59 -12.45 12.37
CA ILE A 737 -20.18 -13.83 12.54
C ILE A 737 -19.97 -14.43 11.15
N VAL A 738 -18.79 -15.01 10.92
CA VAL A 738 -18.44 -15.67 9.66
C VAL A 738 -18.12 -17.14 9.91
N ASN A 739 -18.71 -17.99 9.10
CA ASN A 739 -18.41 -19.42 9.04
C ASN A 739 -17.66 -19.72 7.73
N PHE A 740 -16.34 -19.90 7.82
CA PHE A 740 -15.48 -20.28 6.70
C PHE A 740 -15.51 -21.79 6.40
N SER A 741 -16.09 -22.60 7.28
CA SER A 741 -16.12 -24.05 7.16
C SER A 741 -17.18 -24.53 6.13
N ASN A 742 -17.08 -25.80 5.77
CA ASN A 742 -18.07 -26.46 4.92
C ASN A 742 -19.23 -27.12 5.71
N GLN A 743 -19.35 -26.80 7.01
CA GLN A 743 -20.38 -27.35 7.89
C GLN A 743 -21.11 -26.23 8.62
N ASP A 744 -22.39 -26.43 8.90
CA ASP A 744 -23.17 -25.52 9.71
C ASP A 744 -22.65 -25.50 11.14
N PHE A 745 -22.69 -24.33 11.77
CA PHE A 745 -22.23 -24.13 13.13
C PHE A 745 -23.36 -23.58 14.02
N LYS A 746 -23.60 -24.23 15.16
CA LYS A 746 -24.61 -23.76 16.12
C LYS A 746 -23.99 -22.73 17.07
N TYR A 747 -24.42 -21.49 16.95
CA TYR A 747 -24.04 -20.41 17.85
C TYR A 747 -25.22 -19.98 18.69
N LYS A 748 -25.18 -20.25 20.02
CA LYS A 748 -26.32 -20.00 20.91
C LYS A 748 -27.60 -20.69 20.38
N ASN A 749 -28.61 -19.91 20.02
CA ASN A 749 -29.90 -20.41 19.48
C ASN A 749 -30.00 -20.28 17.94
N GLU A 750 -28.93 -19.85 17.28
CA GLU A 750 -28.90 -19.62 15.83
C GLU A 750 -28.04 -20.66 15.13
N ASN A 751 -28.37 -20.96 13.90
CA ASN A 751 -27.57 -21.81 13.01
C ASN A 751 -26.84 -20.95 11.97
N ILE A 752 -25.52 -20.86 12.09
CA ILE A 752 -24.67 -20.15 11.13
C ILE A 752 -24.29 -21.16 10.04
N ARG A 753 -24.90 -21.03 8.86
CA ARG A 753 -24.69 -21.98 7.76
C ARG A 753 -23.22 -21.96 7.28
N ALA A 754 -22.82 -23.07 6.68
CA ALA A 754 -21.54 -23.18 5.99
C ALA A 754 -21.35 -22.03 4.98
N LYS A 755 -20.14 -21.51 4.86
CA LYS A 755 -19.77 -20.47 3.88
C LYS A 755 -20.68 -19.23 3.91
N THR A 756 -21.06 -18.78 5.13
CA THR A 756 -21.90 -17.58 5.28
C THR A 756 -21.30 -16.57 6.25
N ALA A 757 -21.68 -15.32 6.05
CA ALA A 757 -21.51 -14.24 7.03
C ALA A 757 -22.88 -13.75 7.49
N VAL A 758 -23.04 -13.54 8.81
CA VAL A 758 -24.19 -12.91 9.43
C VAL A 758 -23.76 -11.58 10.02
N MET A 759 -24.34 -10.49 9.55
CA MET A 759 -24.02 -9.12 9.98
C MET A 759 -25.19 -8.55 10.78
N TYR A 760 -24.96 -8.27 12.04
CA TYR A 760 -25.95 -7.69 12.97
C TYR A 760 -25.73 -6.18 13.05
N ASP A 761 -26.81 -5.42 13.03
CA ASP A 761 -26.89 -3.97 13.22
C ASP A 761 -28.04 -3.69 14.19
N GLY A 762 -27.74 -3.60 15.46
CA GLY A 762 -28.73 -3.60 16.54
C GLY A 762 -29.59 -4.87 16.52
N SER A 763 -30.89 -4.71 16.38
CA SER A 763 -31.86 -5.81 16.32
C SER A 763 -32.03 -6.42 14.92
N SER A 764 -31.49 -5.82 13.90
CA SER A 764 -31.57 -6.31 12.51
C SER A 764 -30.33 -7.11 12.13
N HIS A 765 -30.48 -8.05 11.18
CA HIS A 765 -29.34 -8.74 10.62
C HIS A 765 -29.49 -8.95 9.11
N LYS A 766 -28.36 -9.14 8.44
CA LYS A 766 -28.26 -9.55 7.04
C LYS A 766 -27.37 -10.77 6.93
N ILE A 767 -27.70 -11.65 5.99
CA ILE A 767 -26.92 -12.85 5.72
C ILE A 767 -26.33 -12.72 4.32
N PHE A 768 -25.03 -12.95 4.21
CA PHE A 768 -24.32 -13.12 2.96
C PHE A 768 -23.91 -14.58 2.81
N ASP A 769 -24.33 -15.22 1.71
CA ASP A 769 -24.13 -16.65 1.46
C ASP A 769 -23.28 -16.79 0.17
N VAL A 770 -22.02 -17.18 0.38
CA VAL A 770 -21.05 -17.31 -0.71
C VAL A 770 -21.40 -18.43 -1.68
N SER A 771 -22.09 -19.50 -1.24
CA SER A 771 -22.45 -20.62 -2.10
C SER A 771 -23.31 -20.24 -3.30
N LYS A 772 -23.92 -19.06 -3.26
CA LYS A 772 -24.69 -18.50 -4.40
C LYS A 772 -23.80 -17.90 -5.49
N TYR A 773 -22.51 -17.78 -5.26
CA TYR A 773 -21.53 -17.11 -6.12
C TYR A 773 -20.33 -17.99 -6.49
N GLU A 774 -20.26 -19.21 -5.95
CA GLU A 774 -19.23 -20.21 -6.26
C GLU A 774 -19.67 -21.13 -7.42
N ASN A 775 -19.92 -20.56 -8.60
CA ASN A 775 -20.16 -21.37 -9.82
C ASN A 775 -19.05 -21.16 -10.83
#